data_85680500a22702c9988b1faea16abdad
#
_entry.id   85680500a22702c9988b1faea16abdad
#
_cell.length_a   1.000
_cell.length_b   1.000
_cell.length_c   1.000
_cell.angle_alpha   90.00
_cell.angle_beta   90.00
_cell.angle_gamma   90.00
#
_symmetry.space_group_name_H-M   'P 1'
#
loop_
_entity.id
_entity.type
_entity.pdbx_description
1 polymer ?
#
loop_
_entity_poly.entity_id
_entity_poly.type
_entity_poly.pdbx_seq_one_letter_code
_entity_poly.pdbx_strand_id
1 'polypeptide(L)'
;MTKEEMQAAANRVYPGIALFARDVNLPEALARLYTPGRILREKGFTDASSRFMGMVTTHRYVILSNHMADLSRFEHGTHWGLHVAQRDAHFKVLGQVACQGKNGIFLLHLPDDESWKLWQTAEFVLDRQLYDMAVQRFQNKCTQPPVPELATRAWLDRCAFPVGMSDEGRFWPLEDAAEDAARRSVSQALRAARRSRFLGCLLGGAVGDALGYPVEFMREAAIWAEYGPQGIQTLAQAGHPARISDDTQMTLFAANAIVYTKQQGGTLRENLWMAYREWLGTQGDTSRMADPTHPKMWVYRDPRMHARRAPGNSCLSAIRNSPRGGTMQAPVNNSKGCGTVMRAAPFGLAGRQDDRVNVHRMASLDAALTHGHALAWASSSMLAQIIFVLAQAERPQGCRLENLIQVGVPGDQIAGRLLHQAVELALDPAVSDLDAIHALGEGWVAEEALAIAVFCAVRYQDNFAAAIRAAVNHKGDSDSTGAICGNILGAWLGKEAVETAFDLKNLELRDVIEKMAAELFETVEGPAEENPSAHTPESPKTNPMRPLRPVGLLYTPLTKKALQICFAAHGDQWDKSGLPYVIHPLHLAEQMETEEEVCAALLHDVVEDSACTLEDLRRAGFPEAVLEALQFLTRNPDTPYLDYVIRLRRNPIARRVKLADLIHNSDLARLEQVTAQDRRRVLKYRMAQAILKDAPYDEHLGHFRKILPLSLNDPLFLSVFYDRQGAVEKYSIDIEAAEDSHYELDPQQGEKLRLALDPSRTLPQALANWAEEGCSCSRVESMLRLCGIAFRPLHF
;
A
#
# COMPACT_ATOMS: atom_id res chain seq x y z
N MET A 1 -27.54 14.74 5.44
CA MET A 1 -26.60 14.37 6.53
C MET A 1 -27.16 13.18 7.25
N THR A 2 -26.46 12.08 7.23
CA THR A 2 -26.89 10.84 7.88
C THR A 2 -26.45 10.79 9.36
N LYS A 3 -27.11 9.95 10.14
CA LYS A 3 -26.75 9.76 11.55
C LYS A 3 -25.32 9.16 11.69
N GLU A 4 -24.91 8.38 10.70
CA GLU A 4 -23.57 7.79 10.62
C GLU A 4 -22.50 8.83 10.35
N GLU A 5 -22.73 9.80 9.47
CA GLU A 5 -21.79 10.91 9.20
C GLU A 5 -21.61 11.78 10.45
N MET A 6 -22.68 12.07 11.17
CA MET A 6 -22.63 12.80 12.44
C MET A 6 -21.83 12.02 13.50
N GLN A 7 -22.07 10.72 13.60
CA GLN A 7 -21.35 9.88 14.55
C GLN A 7 -19.87 9.74 14.22
N ALA A 8 -19.53 9.62 12.94
CA ALA A 8 -18.15 9.57 12.49
C ALA A 8 -17.39 10.87 12.78
N ALA A 9 -18.02 12.02 12.51
CA ALA A 9 -17.45 13.32 12.82
C ALA A 9 -17.30 13.52 14.35
N ALA A 10 -18.29 13.14 15.13
CA ALA A 10 -18.23 13.19 16.59
C ALA A 10 -17.06 12.34 17.14
N ASN A 11 -16.85 11.13 16.60
CA ASN A 11 -15.78 10.24 17.00
C ASN A 11 -14.37 10.79 16.70
N ARG A 12 -14.25 11.76 15.80
CA ARG A 12 -12.97 12.41 15.50
C ARG A 12 -12.63 13.56 16.43
N VAL A 13 -13.63 14.25 16.94
CA VAL A 13 -13.44 15.48 17.75
C VAL A 13 -13.45 15.22 19.23
N TYR A 14 -14.40 14.40 19.72
CA TYR A 14 -14.64 14.29 21.15
C TYR A 14 -13.74 13.30 21.91
N PRO A 15 -13.26 12.17 21.35
CA PRO A 15 -12.37 11.29 22.09
C PRO A 15 -11.02 11.94 22.39
N GLY A 16 -10.55 11.82 23.62
CA GLY A 16 -9.22 12.29 24.02
C GLY A 16 -9.07 13.81 24.12
N ILE A 17 -10.17 14.58 24.13
CA ILE A 17 -10.10 16.04 24.27
C ILE A 17 -9.30 16.44 25.51
N ALA A 18 -8.32 17.31 25.28
CA ALA A 18 -7.59 18.04 26.31
C ALA A 18 -7.98 19.53 26.30
N LEU A 19 -7.67 20.22 27.40
CA LEU A 19 -7.90 21.67 27.54
C LEU A 19 -6.56 22.41 27.46
N PHE A 20 -6.54 23.40 26.58
CA PHE A 20 -5.39 24.27 26.40
C PHE A 20 -5.75 25.71 26.75
N ALA A 21 -4.79 26.47 27.29
CA ALA A 21 -4.97 27.83 27.68
C ALA A 21 -4.19 28.77 26.74
N ARG A 22 -4.90 29.77 26.18
CA ARG A 22 -4.28 30.92 25.49
C ARG A 22 -4.75 32.20 26.16
N ASP A 23 -3.84 32.83 26.86
CA ASP A 23 -4.11 34.02 27.67
C ASP A 23 -3.94 35.29 26.86
N VAL A 24 -4.93 36.20 26.91
CA VAL A 24 -4.94 37.43 26.11
C VAL A 24 -5.56 38.59 26.88
N ASN A 25 -5.11 39.81 26.63
CA ASN A 25 -5.81 41.03 27.04
C ASN A 25 -6.71 41.48 25.89
N LEU A 26 -7.98 41.11 25.97
CA LEU A 26 -8.96 41.41 24.93
C LEU A 26 -9.86 42.57 25.33
N PRO A 27 -10.06 43.54 24.45
CA PRO A 27 -11.09 44.57 24.66
C PRO A 27 -12.49 43.93 24.79
N GLU A 28 -13.28 44.46 25.75
CA GLU A 28 -14.64 43.93 25.99
C GLU A 28 -15.53 43.94 24.73
N ALA A 29 -15.36 44.94 23.88
CA ALA A 29 -16.10 45.01 22.61
C ALA A 29 -15.78 43.82 21.66
N LEU A 30 -14.52 43.36 21.63
CA LEU A 30 -14.12 42.21 20.86
C LEU A 30 -14.55 40.91 21.52
N ALA A 31 -14.45 40.83 22.85
CA ALA A 31 -14.87 39.63 23.58
C ALA A 31 -16.36 39.32 23.34
N ARG A 32 -17.21 40.29 23.28
CA ARG A 32 -18.66 40.10 23.00
C ARG A 32 -18.98 39.53 21.63
N LEU A 33 -18.05 39.56 20.69
CA LEU A 33 -18.26 39.02 19.34
C LEU A 33 -18.20 37.47 19.32
N TYR A 34 -17.63 36.82 20.34
CA TYR A 34 -17.57 35.36 20.46
C TYR A 34 -18.91 34.80 20.97
N THR A 35 -19.92 34.80 20.12
CA THR A 35 -21.25 34.31 20.49
C THR A 35 -21.30 32.76 20.41
N PRO A 36 -22.00 32.07 21.36
CA PRO A 36 -22.15 30.65 21.32
C PRO A 36 -22.69 30.12 19.98
N GLY A 37 -22.15 29.03 19.48
CA GLY A 37 -22.50 28.42 18.21
C GLY A 37 -21.76 28.99 16.99
N ARG A 38 -21.12 30.14 17.13
CA ARG A 38 -20.34 30.73 16.03
C ARG A 38 -19.13 29.86 15.73
N ILE A 39 -18.91 29.59 14.45
CA ILE A 39 -17.68 28.98 13.97
C ILE A 39 -16.71 30.09 13.52
N LEU A 40 -15.46 29.92 13.89
CA LEU A 40 -14.34 30.79 13.59
C LEU A 40 -13.35 30.03 12.72
N ARG A 41 -12.70 30.70 11.77
CA ARG A 41 -11.49 30.23 11.09
C ARG A 41 -10.33 31.10 11.56
N GLU A 42 -9.23 30.47 12.00
CA GLU A 42 -8.00 31.15 12.31
C GLU A 42 -7.01 31.01 11.16
N LYS A 43 -6.64 32.10 10.52
CA LYS A 43 -5.70 32.10 9.37
C LYS A 43 -4.26 31.78 9.74
N GLY A 44 -3.88 32.12 10.97
CA GLY A 44 -2.55 31.84 11.54
C GLY A 44 -2.48 30.54 12.29
N PHE A 45 -1.31 30.29 12.88
CA PHE A 45 -1.17 29.23 13.88
C PHE A 45 -1.78 29.68 15.21
N THR A 46 -2.48 28.79 15.90
CA THR A 46 -3.02 29.08 17.23
C THR A 46 -2.16 28.41 18.29
N ASP A 47 -1.31 29.23 18.90
CA ASP A 47 -0.49 28.79 20.04
C ASP A 47 -1.33 28.76 21.32
N ALA A 48 -1.18 27.66 22.08
CA ALA A 48 -1.79 27.49 23.39
C ALA A 48 -0.91 26.62 24.29
N SER A 49 -1.16 26.66 25.61
CA SER A 49 -0.43 25.92 26.60
C SER A 49 -1.26 24.78 27.18
N SER A 50 -0.65 23.62 27.36
CA SER A 50 -1.23 22.52 28.14
C SER A 50 -1.18 22.77 29.67
N ARG A 51 -0.46 23.81 30.12
CA ARG A 51 -0.32 24.19 31.54
C ARG A 51 -1.48 25.08 31.98
N PHE A 52 -2.57 24.44 32.45
CA PHE A 52 -3.84 25.10 32.77
C PHE A 52 -3.94 25.46 34.26
N MET A 53 -3.51 26.70 34.62
CA MET A 53 -3.55 27.25 35.98
C MET A 53 -4.18 28.66 35.98
N GLY A 54 -3.86 29.52 36.96
CA GLY A 54 -4.31 30.90 36.97
C GLY A 54 -3.82 31.74 35.80
N MET A 55 -4.29 32.95 35.64
CA MET A 55 -4.00 33.83 34.51
C MET A 55 -3.70 35.27 34.96
N VAL A 56 -2.77 35.95 34.29
CA VAL A 56 -2.44 37.36 34.51
C VAL A 56 -3.22 38.32 33.63
N THR A 57 -3.82 37.82 32.56
CA THR A 57 -4.58 38.58 31.53
C THR A 57 -6.04 38.76 31.93
N THR A 58 -6.78 39.53 31.16
CA THR A 58 -8.21 39.76 31.34
C THR A 58 -9.08 38.60 30.80
N HIS A 59 -8.62 37.97 29.70
CA HIS A 59 -9.34 36.92 29.01
C HIS A 59 -8.45 35.69 28.81
N ARG A 60 -9.07 34.53 28.67
CA ARG A 60 -8.47 33.27 28.28
C ARG A 60 -9.33 32.56 27.25
N TYR A 61 -8.73 32.20 26.12
CA TYR A 61 -9.32 31.16 25.28
C TYR A 61 -9.03 29.80 25.92
N VAL A 62 -10.09 29.08 26.23
CA VAL A 62 -10.04 27.69 26.69
C VAL A 62 -10.32 26.83 25.46
N ILE A 63 -9.25 26.29 24.86
CA ILE A 63 -9.35 25.51 23.64
C ILE A 63 -9.48 24.04 24.02
N LEU A 64 -10.55 23.42 23.55
CA LEU A 64 -10.84 22.00 23.68
C LEU A 64 -10.42 21.32 22.39
N SER A 65 -9.41 20.46 22.43
CA SER A 65 -8.87 19.81 21.24
C SER A 65 -8.27 18.43 21.57
N ASN A 66 -8.31 17.54 20.62
CA ASN A 66 -7.64 16.25 20.65
C ASN A 66 -6.52 16.11 19.58
N HIS A 67 -6.29 17.16 18.78
CA HIS A 67 -5.36 17.11 17.65
C HIS A 67 -4.46 18.34 17.48
N MET A 68 -4.30 19.19 18.56
CA MET A 68 -3.24 20.20 18.55
C MET A 68 -1.87 19.53 18.56
N ALA A 69 -0.93 20.02 17.74
CA ALA A 69 0.43 19.52 17.70
C ALA A 69 1.18 19.86 18.99
N ASP A 70 1.72 18.85 19.67
CA ASP A 70 2.58 19.03 20.84
C ASP A 70 3.99 19.45 20.42
N LEU A 71 4.33 20.71 20.67
CA LEU A 71 5.65 21.27 20.43
C LEU A 71 6.45 21.51 21.73
N SER A 72 5.94 21.06 22.89
CA SER A 72 6.59 21.27 24.18
C SER A 72 8.01 20.67 24.25
N ARG A 73 8.24 19.58 23.54
CA ARG A 73 9.58 18.93 23.43
C ARG A 73 10.61 19.74 22.62
N PHE A 74 10.17 20.73 21.87
CA PHE A 74 11.06 21.63 21.09
C PHE A 74 11.31 22.95 21.80
N GLU A 75 10.82 23.11 23.02
CA GLU A 75 11.04 24.30 23.83
C GLU A 75 12.46 24.31 24.40
N HIS A 76 13.25 25.32 24.09
CA HIS A 76 14.58 25.51 24.62
C HIS A 76 14.56 26.43 25.88
N GLY A 77 14.13 25.85 27.01
CA GLY A 77 14.16 26.54 28.32
C GLY A 77 12.97 27.44 28.62
N THR A 78 11.94 27.50 27.77
CA THR A 78 10.76 28.33 27.98
C THR A 78 9.70 27.67 28.84
N HIS A 79 9.58 26.34 28.79
CA HIS A 79 8.64 25.53 29.59
C HIS A 79 7.18 26.01 29.54
N TRP A 80 6.74 26.47 28.37
CA TRP A 80 5.35 26.92 28.17
C TRP A 80 4.33 25.78 28.09
N GLY A 81 4.78 24.54 27.79
CA GLY A 81 3.90 23.44 27.43
C GLY A 81 3.17 23.72 26.10
N LEU A 82 3.93 24.19 25.11
CA LEU A 82 3.42 24.71 23.83
C LEU A 82 2.72 23.64 23.00
N HIS A 83 1.48 23.94 22.65
CA HIS A 83 0.70 23.21 21.66
C HIS A 83 0.20 24.18 20.60
N VAL A 84 0.09 23.72 19.36
CA VAL A 84 -0.23 24.59 18.23
C VAL A 84 -1.32 23.95 17.37
N ALA A 85 -2.41 24.69 17.11
CA ALA A 85 -3.31 24.34 16.01
C ALA A 85 -2.74 24.88 14.70
N GLN A 86 -2.92 24.13 13.62
CA GLN A 86 -2.40 24.48 12.31
C GLN A 86 -3.09 25.73 11.75
N ARG A 87 -2.53 26.28 10.67
CA ARG A 87 -3.17 27.38 9.92
C ARG A 87 -4.51 26.93 9.36
N ASP A 88 -5.42 27.87 9.28
CA ASP A 88 -6.79 27.66 8.80
C ASP A 88 -7.65 26.75 9.70
N ALA A 89 -7.23 26.52 10.94
CA ALA A 89 -7.99 25.77 11.93
C ALA A 89 -9.36 26.38 12.20
N HIS A 90 -10.37 25.53 12.36
CA HIS A 90 -11.73 25.96 12.65
C HIS A 90 -12.08 25.70 14.12
N PHE A 91 -12.73 26.66 14.73
CA PHE A 91 -13.16 26.60 16.14
C PHE A 91 -14.64 26.94 16.28
N LYS A 92 -15.38 26.12 17.03
CA LYS A 92 -16.75 26.48 17.44
C LYS A 92 -16.74 27.15 18.81
N VAL A 93 -17.34 28.31 18.93
CA VAL A 93 -17.54 28.97 20.23
C VAL A 93 -18.59 28.20 21.01
N LEU A 94 -18.20 27.58 22.12
CA LEU A 94 -19.13 26.88 23.00
C LEU A 94 -19.84 27.84 23.99
N GLY A 95 -19.17 28.89 24.40
CA GLY A 95 -19.69 29.90 25.29
C GLY A 95 -18.65 30.79 25.93
N GLN A 96 -19.09 31.68 26.81
CA GLN A 96 -18.25 32.54 27.63
C GLN A 96 -18.68 32.51 29.10
N VAL A 97 -17.72 32.62 30.02
CA VAL A 97 -17.99 32.71 31.47
C VAL A 97 -17.08 33.72 32.12
N ALA A 98 -17.65 34.58 32.94
CA ALA A 98 -16.91 35.46 33.85
C ALA A 98 -16.74 34.78 35.21
N CYS A 99 -15.53 34.92 35.80
CA CYS A 99 -15.22 34.38 37.11
C CYS A 99 -14.24 35.33 37.83
N GLN A 100 -14.68 36.02 38.86
CA GLN A 100 -13.85 36.88 39.72
C GLN A 100 -12.98 37.88 38.93
N GLY A 101 -13.57 38.60 37.98
CA GLY A 101 -12.91 39.58 37.13
C GLY A 101 -12.02 39.00 36.02
N LYS A 102 -12.07 37.70 35.78
CA LYS A 102 -11.45 37.01 34.68
C LYS A 102 -12.52 36.42 33.75
N ASN A 103 -12.27 36.44 32.44
CA ASN A 103 -13.24 35.93 31.45
C ASN A 103 -12.64 34.74 30.67
N GLY A 104 -13.42 33.66 30.54
CA GLY A 104 -13.10 32.52 29.73
C GLY A 104 -13.94 32.48 28.43
N ILE A 105 -13.33 32.33 27.30
CA ILE A 105 -13.97 32.10 26.00
C ILE A 105 -13.64 30.65 25.61
N PHE A 106 -14.66 29.82 25.42
CA PHE A 106 -14.49 28.37 25.23
C PHE A 106 -14.65 28.01 23.75
N LEU A 107 -13.59 27.43 23.19
CA LEU A 107 -13.48 27.08 21.78
C LEU A 107 -13.31 25.58 21.61
N LEU A 108 -14.18 24.94 20.85
CA LEU A 108 -13.98 23.57 20.41
C LEU A 108 -13.24 23.57 19.08
N HIS A 109 -12.08 22.91 19.03
CA HIS A 109 -11.30 22.75 17.83
C HIS A 109 -11.96 21.69 16.94
N LEU A 110 -12.39 22.08 15.76
CA LEU A 110 -13.08 21.25 14.79
C LEU A 110 -12.07 20.52 13.89
N PRO A 111 -12.48 19.49 13.14
CA PRO A 111 -11.57 18.77 12.24
C PRO A 111 -10.94 19.71 11.20
N ASP A 112 -9.69 19.41 10.84
CA ASP A 112 -8.90 20.19 9.87
C ASP A 112 -9.31 19.92 8.40
N ASP A 113 -10.32 19.09 8.17
CA ASP A 113 -10.89 18.81 6.84
C ASP A 113 -12.33 19.34 6.73
N GLU A 114 -12.93 19.22 5.56
CA GLU A 114 -14.28 19.68 5.22
C GLU A 114 -15.38 19.23 6.20
N SER A 115 -15.12 18.23 7.05
CA SER A 115 -16.09 17.73 8.02
C SER A 115 -16.40 18.76 9.13
N TRP A 116 -15.58 19.82 9.32
CA TRP A 116 -15.90 20.93 10.23
C TRP A 116 -17.26 21.61 9.86
N LYS A 117 -17.66 21.55 8.57
CA LYS A 117 -18.94 22.11 8.10
C LYS A 117 -20.16 21.49 8.76
N LEU A 118 -20.05 20.26 9.28
CA LEU A 118 -21.13 19.60 9.99
C LEU A 118 -21.55 20.36 11.25
N TRP A 119 -20.61 21.05 11.91
CA TRP A 119 -20.90 21.89 13.08
C TRP A 119 -21.63 23.20 12.77
N GLN A 120 -21.75 23.60 11.48
CA GLN A 120 -22.57 24.75 11.08
C GLN A 120 -24.06 24.45 11.21
N THR A 121 -24.49 23.22 11.03
CA THR A 121 -25.90 22.85 10.93
C THR A 121 -26.33 21.82 11.99
N ALA A 122 -25.38 21.13 12.63
CA ALA A 122 -25.67 20.10 13.63
C ALA A 122 -25.38 20.59 15.05
N GLU A 123 -26.30 20.28 15.97
CA GLU A 123 -26.06 20.41 17.40
C GLU A 123 -25.63 19.06 17.97
N PHE A 124 -24.49 19.06 18.65
CA PHE A 124 -23.95 17.88 19.32
C PHE A 124 -24.18 18.01 20.83
N VAL A 125 -24.84 17.04 21.43
CA VAL A 125 -25.10 16.99 22.89
C VAL A 125 -23.77 17.07 23.68
N LEU A 126 -22.71 16.51 23.12
CA LEU A 126 -21.39 16.51 23.75
C LEU A 126 -20.76 17.92 23.85
N ASP A 127 -21.10 18.86 22.97
CA ASP A 127 -20.65 20.24 23.07
C ASP A 127 -21.02 20.85 24.43
N ARG A 128 -22.26 20.63 24.86
CA ARG A 128 -22.73 21.14 26.15
C ARG A 128 -22.05 20.47 27.33
N GLN A 129 -21.86 19.17 27.30
CA GLN A 129 -21.19 18.43 28.37
C GLN A 129 -19.74 18.86 28.53
N LEU A 130 -19.02 19.02 27.41
CA LEU A 130 -17.65 19.51 27.39
C LEU A 130 -17.53 20.95 27.85
N TYR A 131 -18.45 21.79 27.43
CA TYR A 131 -18.51 23.17 27.88
C TYR A 131 -18.67 23.26 29.41
N ASP A 132 -19.64 22.53 29.99
CA ASP A 132 -19.90 22.53 31.42
C ASP A 132 -18.69 22.03 32.23
N MET A 133 -18.01 20.97 31.74
CA MET A 133 -16.75 20.47 32.33
C MET A 133 -15.62 21.51 32.24
N ALA A 134 -15.45 22.14 31.10
CA ALA A 134 -14.39 23.12 30.87
C ALA A 134 -14.60 24.39 31.69
N VAL A 135 -15.85 24.84 31.82
CA VAL A 135 -16.26 25.96 32.70
C VAL A 135 -15.90 25.67 34.16
N GLN A 136 -16.26 24.49 34.64
CA GLN A 136 -15.96 24.10 36.01
C GLN A 136 -14.45 24.07 36.29
N ARG A 137 -13.66 23.58 35.33
CA ARG A 137 -12.20 23.57 35.41
C ARG A 137 -11.61 24.97 35.36
N PHE A 138 -12.14 25.84 34.49
CA PHE A 138 -11.75 27.24 34.44
C PHE A 138 -12.02 27.97 35.77
N GLN A 139 -13.23 27.87 36.31
CA GLN A 139 -13.62 28.51 37.58
C GLN A 139 -12.75 28.06 38.75
N ASN A 140 -12.36 26.78 38.77
CA ASN A 140 -11.50 26.22 39.83
C ASN A 140 -10.04 26.68 39.71
N LYS A 141 -9.60 27.13 38.53
CA LYS A 141 -8.19 27.42 38.26
C LYS A 141 -7.91 28.90 38.00
N CYS A 142 -8.86 29.69 37.52
CA CYS A 142 -8.62 31.07 37.04
C CYS A 142 -8.06 32.02 38.13
N THR A 143 -8.31 31.72 39.39
CA THR A 143 -7.84 32.54 40.57
C THR A 143 -6.64 31.91 41.28
N GLN A 144 -6.19 30.75 40.85
CA GLN A 144 -4.96 30.15 41.38
C GLN A 144 -3.71 30.95 40.94
N PRO A 145 -2.55 30.77 41.58
CA PRO A 145 -1.32 31.37 41.08
C PRO A 145 -1.09 31.02 39.59
N PRO A 146 -0.74 31.99 38.75
CA PRO A 146 -0.40 31.72 37.36
C PRO A 146 0.89 30.93 37.24
N VAL A 147 1.01 30.21 36.12
CA VAL A 147 2.28 29.58 35.74
C VAL A 147 3.28 30.72 35.44
N PRO A 148 4.45 30.80 36.12
CA PRO A 148 5.38 31.92 35.93
C PRO A 148 5.81 32.08 34.46
N GLU A 149 6.07 31.00 33.77
CA GLU A 149 6.52 31.00 32.37
C GLU A 149 5.44 31.55 31.42
N LEU A 150 4.15 31.37 31.74
CA LEU A 150 3.03 31.90 30.95
C LEU A 150 2.69 33.35 31.31
N ALA A 151 3.30 33.91 32.37
CA ALA A 151 3.18 35.32 32.71
C ALA A 151 4.30 36.16 32.07
N THR A 152 5.23 35.55 31.34
CA THR A 152 6.32 36.24 30.68
C THR A 152 5.86 37.06 29.50
N ARG A 153 6.52 38.20 29.24
CA ARG A 153 6.21 39.06 28.09
C ARG A 153 6.29 38.27 26.76
N ALA A 154 7.26 37.37 26.62
CA ALA A 154 7.46 36.57 25.41
C ALA A 154 6.26 35.66 25.11
N TRP A 155 5.63 35.06 26.14
CA TRP A 155 4.40 34.28 25.96
C TRP A 155 3.18 35.16 25.67
N LEU A 156 3.02 36.26 26.41
CA LEU A 156 1.88 37.15 26.25
C LEU A 156 1.87 37.83 24.86
N ASP A 157 3.02 38.32 24.39
CA ASP A 157 3.14 38.88 23.04
C ASP A 157 2.82 37.83 21.94
N ARG A 158 3.16 36.55 22.14
CA ARG A 158 2.84 35.45 21.25
C ARG A 158 1.32 35.16 21.19
N CYS A 159 0.63 35.41 22.31
CA CYS A 159 -0.81 35.19 22.45
C CYS A 159 -1.64 36.47 22.29
N ALA A 160 -1.08 37.60 21.92
CA ALA A 160 -1.70 38.91 21.97
C ALA A 160 -2.89 39.09 21.04
N PHE A 161 -2.97 38.31 19.97
CA PHE A 161 -4.00 38.48 18.93
C PHE A 161 -5.27 37.68 19.24
N PRO A 162 -6.47 38.22 18.86
CA PRO A 162 -7.73 37.50 18.98
C PRO A 162 -7.77 36.29 18.03
N VAL A 163 -8.43 35.20 18.44
CA VAL A 163 -8.58 34.00 17.63
C VAL A 163 -9.74 34.16 16.65
N GLY A 164 -9.51 33.90 15.38
CA GLY A 164 -10.54 33.86 14.32
C GLY A 164 -10.96 35.25 13.77
N MET A 165 -10.28 36.31 14.15
CA MET A 165 -10.60 37.66 13.68
C MET A 165 -9.37 38.56 13.65
N SER A 166 -9.49 39.72 12.94
CA SER A 166 -8.51 40.80 12.99
C SER A 166 -8.58 41.61 14.29
N ASP A 167 -7.57 42.42 14.55
CA ASP A 167 -7.51 43.32 15.74
C ASP A 167 -8.68 44.34 15.78
N GLU A 168 -9.29 44.62 14.64
CA GLU A 168 -10.47 45.48 14.53
C GLU A 168 -11.79 44.72 14.74
N GLY A 169 -11.76 43.42 15.03
CA GLY A 169 -12.90 42.55 15.28
C GLY A 169 -13.65 42.08 14.03
N ARG A 170 -12.99 42.07 12.88
CA ARG A 170 -13.52 41.43 11.66
C ARG A 170 -13.15 39.97 11.62
N PHE A 171 -14.15 39.10 11.67
CA PHE A 171 -13.95 37.67 11.52
C PHE A 171 -13.37 37.33 10.14
N TRP A 172 -12.44 36.39 10.13
CA TRP A 172 -11.96 35.83 8.88
C TRP A 172 -13.08 35.03 8.20
N PRO A 173 -13.17 35.04 6.85
CA PRO A 173 -14.11 34.20 6.12
C PRO A 173 -13.85 32.74 6.48
N LEU A 174 -14.90 31.96 6.66
CA LEU A 174 -14.77 30.53 6.95
C LEU A 174 -14.06 29.74 5.83
N GLU A 175 -14.26 30.21 4.60
CA GLU A 175 -13.59 29.69 3.40
C GLU A 175 -13.07 30.88 2.60
N ASP A 176 -11.89 30.71 2.02
CA ASP A 176 -11.36 31.73 1.09
C ASP A 176 -11.75 31.31 -0.33
N ALA A 177 -12.81 31.89 -0.85
CA ALA A 177 -13.40 31.55 -2.16
C ALA A 177 -12.35 31.55 -3.30
N ALA A 178 -11.34 32.43 -3.20
CA ALA A 178 -10.24 32.48 -4.18
C ALA A 178 -9.24 31.33 -4.02
N GLU A 179 -8.88 30.98 -2.77
CA GLU A 179 -8.00 29.85 -2.50
C GLU A 179 -8.68 28.52 -2.79
N ASP A 180 -9.95 28.38 -2.46
CA ASP A 180 -10.73 27.18 -2.78
C ASP A 180 -10.97 27.02 -4.29
N ALA A 181 -11.17 28.10 -5.01
CA ALA A 181 -11.22 28.07 -6.47
C ALA A 181 -9.85 27.69 -7.06
N ALA A 182 -8.76 28.20 -6.50
CA ALA A 182 -7.40 27.83 -6.90
C ALA A 182 -7.09 26.37 -6.57
N ARG A 183 -7.41 25.87 -5.36
CA ARG A 183 -7.25 24.46 -4.96
C ARG A 183 -8.07 23.53 -5.84
N ARG A 184 -9.34 23.86 -6.11
CA ARG A 184 -10.19 23.09 -7.05
C ARG A 184 -9.61 23.06 -8.45
N SER A 185 -9.11 24.19 -8.95
CA SER A 185 -8.46 24.29 -10.26
C SER A 185 -7.21 23.40 -10.32
N VAL A 186 -6.36 23.42 -9.30
CA VAL A 186 -5.18 22.57 -9.20
C VAL A 186 -5.57 21.09 -9.13
N SER A 187 -6.54 20.74 -8.28
CA SER A 187 -7.04 19.36 -8.16
C SER A 187 -7.64 18.85 -9.48
N GLN A 188 -8.42 19.67 -10.18
CA GLN A 188 -8.95 19.32 -11.49
C GLN A 188 -7.85 19.16 -12.55
N ALA A 189 -6.83 20.03 -12.54
CA ALA A 189 -5.69 19.93 -13.45
C ALA A 189 -4.87 18.64 -13.19
N LEU A 190 -4.62 18.31 -11.93
CA LEU A 190 -3.94 17.06 -11.55
C LEU A 190 -4.74 15.82 -11.95
N ARG A 191 -6.06 15.83 -11.72
CA ARG A 191 -6.96 14.75 -12.15
C ARG A 191 -6.97 14.60 -13.67
N ALA A 192 -7.04 15.72 -14.42
CA ALA A 192 -7.00 15.72 -15.88
C ALA A 192 -5.66 15.18 -16.40
N ALA A 193 -4.54 15.61 -15.83
CA ALA A 193 -3.21 15.11 -16.16
C ALA A 193 -3.08 13.59 -15.92
N ARG A 194 -3.58 13.11 -14.77
CA ARG A 194 -3.57 11.67 -14.48
C ARG A 194 -4.48 10.89 -15.43
N ARG A 195 -5.66 11.43 -15.76
CA ARG A 195 -6.55 10.82 -16.75
C ARG A 195 -5.90 10.73 -18.14
N SER A 196 -5.21 11.78 -18.56
CA SER A 196 -4.44 11.78 -19.82
C SER A 196 -3.38 10.68 -19.83
N ARG A 197 -2.70 10.41 -18.71
CA ARG A 197 -1.70 9.33 -18.59
C ARG A 197 -2.32 7.93 -18.64
N PHE A 198 -3.49 7.72 -18.06
CA PHE A 198 -4.22 6.45 -18.19
C PHE A 198 -4.59 6.18 -19.66
N LEU A 199 -5.16 7.17 -20.33
CA LEU A 199 -5.48 7.09 -21.75
C LEU A 199 -4.22 6.92 -22.59
N GLY A 200 -3.18 7.71 -22.33
CA GLY A 200 -1.90 7.62 -23.01
C GLY A 200 -1.24 6.25 -22.86
N CYS A 201 -1.28 5.65 -21.67
CA CYS A 201 -0.72 4.34 -21.38
C CYS A 201 -1.38 3.26 -22.25
N LEU A 202 -2.71 3.13 -22.22
CA LEU A 202 -3.38 2.07 -22.99
C LEU A 202 -3.40 2.33 -24.48
N LEU A 203 -3.60 3.58 -24.93
CA LEU A 203 -3.51 3.94 -26.35
C LEU A 203 -2.08 3.78 -26.88
N GLY A 204 -1.09 4.21 -26.09
CA GLY A 204 0.31 4.09 -26.46
C GLY A 204 0.74 2.65 -26.65
N GLY A 205 0.31 1.77 -25.73
CA GLY A 205 0.54 0.34 -25.84
C GLY A 205 -0.08 -0.24 -27.11
N ALA A 206 -1.34 0.09 -27.37
CA ALA A 206 -2.02 -0.38 -28.57
C ALA A 206 -1.41 0.15 -29.90
N VAL A 207 -0.87 1.36 -29.89
CA VAL A 207 -0.12 1.92 -31.05
C VAL A 207 1.17 1.14 -31.28
N GLY A 208 1.90 0.84 -30.21
CA GLY A 208 3.16 0.06 -30.31
C GLY A 208 2.90 -1.37 -30.80
N ASP A 209 1.91 -2.03 -30.22
CA ASP A 209 1.39 -3.34 -30.65
C ASP A 209 1.00 -3.32 -32.14
N ALA A 210 0.08 -2.43 -32.53
CA ALA A 210 -0.41 -2.38 -33.91
C ALA A 210 0.66 -2.03 -34.95
N LEU A 211 1.69 -1.29 -34.58
CA LEU A 211 2.82 -0.99 -35.45
C LEU A 211 3.81 -2.16 -35.54
N GLY A 212 4.04 -2.88 -34.44
CA GLY A 212 4.94 -4.03 -34.37
C GLY A 212 4.36 -5.30 -34.97
N TYR A 213 3.06 -5.52 -34.86
CA TYR A 213 2.40 -6.76 -35.26
C TYR A 213 2.66 -7.21 -36.71
N PRO A 214 2.69 -6.34 -37.76
CA PRO A 214 3.02 -6.77 -39.13
C PRO A 214 4.46 -7.27 -39.27
N VAL A 215 5.37 -6.89 -38.39
CA VAL A 215 6.81 -7.19 -38.50
C VAL A 215 7.32 -8.18 -37.44
N GLU A 216 6.46 -8.64 -36.51
CA GLU A 216 6.77 -9.54 -35.39
C GLU A 216 7.63 -10.75 -35.76
N PHE A 217 7.35 -11.41 -36.88
CA PHE A 217 8.08 -12.60 -37.33
C PHE A 217 9.08 -12.30 -38.45
N MET A 218 9.38 -11.02 -38.72
CA MET A 218 10.28 -10.60 -39.78
C MET A 218 11.72 -10.42 -39.26
N ARG A 219 12.69 -10.70 -40.16
CA ARG A 219 14.07 -10.28 -39.92
C ARG A 219 14.25 -8.85 -40.41
N GLU A 220 15.17 -8.11 -39.82
CA GLU A 220 15.42 -6.70 -40.17
C GLU A 220 15.54 -6.47 -41.67
N ALA A 221 16.30 -7.33 -42.38
CA ALA A 221 16.45 -7.24 -43.83
C ALA A 221 15.14 -7.32 -44.60
N ALA A 222 14.17 -8.10 -44.08
CA ALA A 222 12.84 -8.21 -44.67
C ALA A 222 12.00 -6.97 -44.35
N ILE A 223 12.10 -6.45 -43.14
CA ILE A 223 11.44 -5.21 -42.72
C ILE A 223 11.91 -4.06 -43.62
N TRP A 224 13.23 -3.94 -43.82
CA TRP A 224 13.76 -2.88 -44.66
C TRP A 224 13.44 -3.06 -46.17
N ALA A 225 13.34 -4.30 -46.63
CA ALA A 225 12.91 -4.58 -47.98
C ALA A 225 11.46 -4.19 -48.24
N GLU A 226 10.59 -4.35 -47.26
CA GLU A 226 9.14 -4.08 -47.36
C GLU A 226 8.81 -2.61 -47.08
N TYR A 227 9.35 -2.04 -45.99
CA TYR A 227 9.00 -0.70 -45.50
C TYR A 227 10.04 0.39 -45.76
N GLY A 228 11.18 0.02 -46.39
CA GLY A 228 12.28 0.94 -46.64
C GLY A 228 13.32 0.98 -45.53
N PRO A 229 14.42 1.72 -45.70
CA PRO A 229 15.57 1.68 -44.80
C PRO A 229 15.31 2.14 -43.36
N GLN A 230 14.20 2.78 -43.11
CA GLN A 230 13.79 3.20 -41.76
C GLN A 230 12.78 2.23 -41.11
N GLY A 231 12.39 1.16 -41.83
CA GLY A 231 11.40 0.22 -41.41
C GLY A 231 9.97 0.81 -41.39
N ILE A 232 9.07 0.15 -40.63
CA ILE A 232 7.69 0.60 -40.53
C ILE A 232 7.60 1.87 -39.68
N GLN A 233 6.89 2.90 -40.17
CA GLN A 233 6.90 4.25 -39.59
C GLN A 233 5.51 4.75 -39.15
N THR A 234 4.44 4.24 -39.72
CA THR A 234 3.07 4.76 -39.56
C THR A 234 2.05 3.64 -39.43
N LEU A 235 0.95 3.90 -38.71
CA LEU A 235 -0.16 2.96 -38.63
C LEU A 235 -0.79 2.67 -40.01
N ALA A 236 -0.72 3.59 -40.95
CA ALA A 236 -1.19 3.36 -42.33
C ALA A 236 -0.38 2.31 -43.06
N GLN A 237 0.93 2.19 -42.80
CA GLN A 237 1.77 1.10 -43.32
C GLN A 237 1.41 -0.25 -42.63
N ALA A 238 0.99 -0.22 -41.37
CA ALA A 238 0.60 -1.44 -40.63
C ALA A 238 -0.77 -2.01 -41.09
N GLY A 239 -1.58 -1.19 -41.76
CA GLY A 239 -2.87 -1.63 -42.32
C GLY A 239 -3.97 -0.59 -42.21
N HIS A 240 -5.16 -0.92 -42.75
CA HIS A 240 -6.36 -0.10 -42.69
C HIS A 240 -7.57 -0.93 -42.24
N PRO A 241 -7.92 -0.97 -40.92
CA PRO A 241 -7.19 -0.37 -39.80
C PRO A 241 -5.87 -1.10 -39.51
N ALA A 242 -4.94 -0.43 -38.83
CA ALA A 242 -3.80 -1.04 -38.20
C ALA A 242 -4.29 -1.96 -37.05
N ARG A 243 -4.02 -3.25 -37.17
CA ARG A 243 -4.62 -4.28 -36.31
C ARG A 243 -3.76 -4.47 -35.06
N ILE A 244 -4.43 -4.60 -33.93
CA ILE A 244 -3.81 -5.02 -32.68
C ILE A 244 -3.58 -6.54 -32.65
N SER A 245 -2.64 -7.01 -31.84
CA SER A 245 -2.38 -8.42 -31.52
C SER A 245 -3.11 -8.89 -30.25
N ASP A 246 -2.75 -10.08 -29.74
CA ASP A 246 -3.23 -10.57 -28.45
C ASP A 246 -2.69 -9.72 -27.27
N ASP A 247 -1.62 -8.97 -27.44
CA ASP A 247 -1.07 -8.04 -26.47
C ASP A 247 -2.12 -7.04 -25.98
N THR A 248 -2.70 -6.27 -26.91
CA THR A 248 -3.76 -5.32 -26.57
C THR A 248 -5.05 -6.03 -26.18
N GLN A 249 -5.39 -7.17 -26.83
CA GLN A 249 -6.57 -7.92 -26.41
C GLN A 249 -6.50 -8.34 -24.95
N MET A 250 -5.41 -9.01 -24.52
CA MET A 250 -5.25 -9.47 -23.15
C MET A 250 -5.11 -8.32 -22.15
N THR A 251 -4.49 -7.21 -22.53
CA THR A 251 -4.44 -5.98 -21.75
C THR A 251 -5.83 -5.44 -21.44
N LEU A 252 -6.72 -5.39 -22.44
CA LEU A 252 -8.11 -4.96 -22.25
C LEU A 252 -8.91 -5.91 -21.36
N PHE A 253 -8.72 -7.24 -21.49
CA PHE A 253 -9.35 -8.22 -20.60
C PHE A 253 -8.83 -8.11 -19.17
N ALA A 254 -7.54 -7.87 -18.95
CA ALA A 254 -6.95 -7.63 -17.63
C ALA A 254 -7.54 -6.35 -16.98
N ALA A 255 -7.60 -5.25 -17.73
CA ALA A 255 -8.22 -4.01 -17.28
C ALA A 255 -9.69 -4.17 -16.92
N ASN A 256 -10.46 -4.87 -17.77
CA ASN A 256 -11.87 -5.15 -17.53
C ASN A 256 -12.10 -6.03 -16.29
N ALA A 257 -11.21 -7.00 -16.02
CA ALA A 257 -11.27 -7.80 -14.79
C ALA A 257 -11.02 -6.96 -13.53
N ILE A 258 -10.13 -5.97 -13.59
CA ILE A 258 -9.89 -5.04 -12.48
C ILE A 258 -11.14 -4.19 -12.23
N VAL A 259 -11.72 -3.61 -13.28
CA VAL A 259 -12.96 -2.82 -13.20
C VAL A 259 -14.11 -3.69 -12.65
N TYR A 260 -14.29 -4.88 -13.19
CA TYR A 260 -15.31 -5.83 -12.75
C TYR A 260 -15.15 -6.19 -11.27
N THR A 261 -13.90 -6.45 -10.82
CA THR A 261 -13.61 -6.77 -9.41
C THR A 261 -14.05 -5.65 -8.46
N LYS A 262 -13.84 -4.40 -8.85
CA LYS A 262 -14.22 -3.24 -8.03
C LYS A 262 -15.73 -3.01 -8.03
N GLN A 263 -16.40 -3.24 -9.16
CA GLN A 263 -17.85 -2.99 -9.32
C GLN A 263 -18.73 -4.13 -8.82
N GLN A 264 -18.32 -5.37 -9.03
CA GLN A 264 -19.13 -6.56 -8.76
C GLN A 264 -18.63 -7.40 -7.58
N GLY A 265 -17.42 -7.13 -7.09
CA GLY A 265 -16.80 -7.90 -6.01
C GLY A 265 -16.09 -9.18 -6.49
N GLY A 266 -15.84 -10.10 -5.57
CA GLY A 266 -15.03 -11.29 -5.82
C GLY A 266 -13.54 -11.03 -5.67
N THR A 267 -12.72 -12.06 -5.90
CA THR A 267 -11.27 -11.91 -5.87
C THR A 267 -10.74 -11.51 -7.24
N LEU A 268 -9.71 -10.67 -7.27
CA LEU A 268 -9.07 -10.27 -8.53
C LEU A 268 -8.59 -11.49 -9.33
N ARG A 269 -8.05 -12.51 -8.64
CA ARG A 269 -7.56 -13.73 -9.27
C ARG A 269 -8.64 -14.50 -10.02
N GLU A 270 -9.81 -14.67 -9.40
CA GLU A 270 -10.93 -15.37 -10.02
C GLU A 270 -11.49 -14.59 -11.21
N ASN A 271 -11.58 -13.28 -11.07
CA ASN A 271 -12.10 -12.41 -12.14
C ASN A 271 -11.10 -12.31 -13.31
N LEU A 272 -9.79 -12.26 -13.07
CA LEU A 272 -8.78 -12.37 -14.14
C LEU A 272 -8.85 -13.71 -14.85
N TRP A 273 -8.95 -14.81 -14.09
CA TRP A 273 -9.07 -16.14 -14.71
C TRP A 273 -10.35 -16.27 -15.54
N MET A 274 -11.45 -15.71 -15.08
CA MET A 274 -12.69 -15.65 -15.85
C MET A 274 -12.51 -14.82 -17.13
N ALA A 275 -11.89 -13.64 -17.04
CA ALA A 275 -11.60 -12.77 -18.17
C ALA A 275 -10.75 -13.48 -19.24
N TYR A 276 -9.72 -14.22 -18.85
CA TYR A 276 -8.87 -14.95 -19.80
C TYR A 276 -9.56 -16.15 -20.43
N ARG A 277 -10.49 -16.80 -19.75
CA ARG A 277 -11.34 -17.81 -20.36
C ARG A 277 -12.31 -17.22 -21.38
N GLU A 278 -12.82 -16.01 -21.13
CA GLU A 278 -13.61 -15.27 -22.11
C GLU A 278 -12.73 -14.80 -23.28
N TRP A 279 -11.50 -14.30 -23.03
CA TRP A 279 -10.56 -14.03 -24.11
C TRP A 279 -10.28 -15.27 -24.97
N LEU A 280 -10.08 -16.44 -24.38
CA LEU A 280 -9.95 -17.70 -25.15
C LEU A 280 -11.19 -17.94 -26.04
N GLY A 281 -12.38 -17.58 -25.58
CA GLY A 281 -13.62 -17.62 -26.35
C GLY A 281 -13.55 -16.73 -27.59
N THR A 282 -12.91 -15.56 -27.52
CA THR A 282 -12.72 -14.69 -28.70
C THR A 282 -11.74 -15.28 -29.71
N GLN A 283 -10.88 -16.23 -29.28
CA GLN A 283 -9.97 -16.98 -30.13
C GLN A 283 -10.64 -18.22 -30.79
N GLY A 284 -11.96 -18.38 -30.61
CA GLY A 284 -12.76 -19.47 -31.16
C GLY A 284 -12.91 -20.70 -30.27
N ASP A 285 -12.47 -20.65 -28.99
CA ASP A 285 -12.55 -21.77 -28.06
C ASP A 285 -13.33 -21.37 -26.79
N THR A 286 -14.64 -21.61 -26.81
CA THR A 286 -15.54 -21.32 -25.69
C THR A 286 -15.63 -22.43 -24.64
N SER A 287 -14.89 -23.53 -24.80
CA SER A 287 -14.96 -24.72 -23.95
C SER A 287 -14.61 -24.47 -22.48
N ARG A 288 -13.92 -23.37 -22.20
CA ARG A 288 -13.50 -22.98 -20.86
C ARG A 288 -14.33 -21.85 -20.24
N MET A 289 -15.25 -21.26 -20.96
CA MET A 289 -16.18 -20.26 -20.44
C MET A 289 -17.16 -20.89 -19.45
N ALA A 290 -17.47 -20.17 -18.37
CA ALA A 290 -18.48 -20.63 -17.42
C ALA A 290 -19.90 -20.59 -18.03
N ASP A 291 -20.19 -19.49 -18.74
CA ASP A 291 -21.43 -19.32 -19.50
C ASP A 291 -21.12 -18.52 -20.78
N PRO A 292 -21.02 -19.17 -21.95
CA PRO A 292 -20.77 -18.49 -23.22
C PRO A 292 -21.87 -17.52 -23.65
N THR A 293 -23.09 -17.70 -23.14
CA THR A 293 -24.25 -16.87 -23.50
C THR A 293 -24.33 -15.58 -22.69
N HIS A 294 -23.70 -15.55 -21.50
CA HIS A 294 -23.69 -14.39 -20.60
C HIS A 294 -22.28 -14.03 -20.15
N PRO A 295 -21.42 -13.55 -21.07
CA PRO A 295 -20.07 -13.13 -20.70
C PRO A 295 -20.08 -11.96 -19.72
N LYS A 296 -19.14 -11.96 -18.76
CA LYS A 296 -19.04 -10.96 -17.70
C LYS A 296 -18.22 -9.75 -18.14
N MET A 297 -17.18 -9.99 -18.93
CA MET A 297 -16.35 -8.92 -19.47
C MET A 297 -17.07 -8.22 -20.62
N TRP A 298 -17.25 -6.90 -20.52
CA TRP A 298 -17.94 -6.18 -21.57
C TRP A 298 -17.14 -6.13 -22.87
N VAL A 299 -15.82 -6.18 -22.80
CA VAL A 299 -14.94 -6.24 -23.98
C VAL A 299 -15.21 -7.48 -24.84
N TYR A 300 -15.63 -8.59 -24.24
CA TYR A 300 -16.01 -9.80 -24.97
C TYR A 300 -17.20 -9.56 -25.93
N ARG A 301 -18.08 -8.60 -25.59
CA ARG A 301 -19.30 -8.34 -26.37
C ARG A 301 -19.05 -7.56 -27.65
N ASP A 302 -17.86 -6.96 -27.79
CA ASP A 302 -17.50 -6.29 -29.05
C ASP A 302 -17.10 -7.35 -30.08
N PRO A 303 -17.81 -7.43 -31.23
CA PRO A 303 -17.54 -8.46 -32.25
C PRO A 303 -16.15 -8.34 -32.87
N ARG A 304 -15.54 -7.15 -32.86
CA ARG A 304 -14.16 -6.92 -33.33
C ARG A 304 -13.11 -7.60 -32.48
N MET A 305 -13.41 -7.91 -31.21
CA MET A 305 -12.53 -8.68 -30.33
C MET A 305 -12.46 -10.17 -30.72
N HIS A 306 -13.44 -10.67 -31.47
CA HIS A 306 -13.52 -12.07 -31.91
C HIS A 306 -12.65 -12.34 -33.14
N ALA A 307 -11.36 -12.11 -32.97
CA ALA A 307 -10.37 -12.31 -34.01
C ALA A 307 -9.10 -12.94 -33.43
N ARG A 308 -8.60 -13.96 -34.08
CA ARG A 308 -7.33 -14.57 -33.68
C ARG A 308 -6.18 -13.69 -34.16
N ARG A 309 -5.35 -13.24 -33.22
CA ARG A 309 -4.32 -12.23 -33.40
C ARG A 309 -2.98 -12.72 -32.84
N ALA A 310 -2.37 -13.73 -33.47
CA ALA A 310 -1.11 -14.36 -33.08
C ALA A 310 -1.01 -14.79 -31.59
N PRO A 311 -2.05 -15.38 -30.98
CA PRO A 311 -2.07 -15.60 -29.54
C PRO A 311 -0.95 -16.52 -29.09
N GLY A 312 -0.21 -16.11 -28.04
CA GLY A 312 0.91 -16.84 -27.46
C GLY A 312 0.53 -18.25 -26.96
N ASN A 313 1.34 -19.24 -27.35
CA ASN A 313 1.08 -20.65 -27.02
C ASN A 313 1.04 -20.90 -25.51
N SER A 314 1.85 -20.21 -24.71
CA SER A 314 1.86 -20.34 -23.23
C SER A 314 0.52 -19.91 -22.64
N CYS A 315 -0.05 -18.79 -23.09
CA CYS A 315 -1.36 -18.31 -22.66
C CYS A 315 -2.46 -19.30 -23.05
N LEU A 316 -2.50 -19.68 -24.33
CA LEU A 316 -3.52 -20.62 -24.85
C LEU A 316 -3.50 -21.97 -24.12
N SER A 317 -2.30 -22.57 -23.96
CA SER A 317 -2.17 -23.89 -23.33
C SER A 317 -2.50 -23.83 -21.85
N ALA A 318 -2.06 -22.82 -21.14
CA ALA A 318 -2.39 -22.63 -19.72
C ALA A 318 -3.89 -22.52 -19.50
N ILE A 319 -4.60 -21.71 -20.31
CA ILE A 319 -6.04 -21.51 -20.16
C ILE A 319 -6.82 -22.78 -20.56
N ARG A 320 -6.39 -23.49 -21.60
CA ARG A 320 -7.02 -24.75 -22.04
C ARG A 320 -6.84 -25.88 -21.06
N ASN A 321 -5.66 -26.03 -20.50
CA ASN A 321 -5.29 -27.23 -19.74
C ASN A 321 -5.47 -27.08 -18.23
N SER A 322 -5.56 -25.85 -17.71
CA SER A 322 -5.78 -25.63 -16.28
C SER A 322 -7.23 -25.25 -15.96
N PRO A 323 -7.86 -25.86 -14.96
CA PRO A 323 -9.20 -25.46 -14.54
C PRO A 323 -9.23 -24.13 -13.76
N ARG A 324 -8.12 -23.75 -13.10
CA ARG A 324 -8.06 -22.62 -12.17
C ARG A 324 -6.90 -21.65 -12.43
N GLY A 325 -6.08 -21.87 -13.45
CA GLY A 325 -4.84 -21.13 -13.68
C GLY A 325 -3.74 -21.50 -12.67
N GLY A 326 -2.52 -21.08 -12.95
CA GLY A 326 -1.39 -21.29 -12.07
C GLY A 326 -1.35 -20.36 -10.86
N THR A 327 -0.44 -20.69 -9.95
CA THR A 327 0.01 -19.83 -8.86
C THR A 327 1.53 -19.92 -8.78
N MET A 328 2.17 -19.01 -8.06
CA MET A 328 3.62 -19.09 -7.82
C MET A 328 4.04 -20.38 -7.09
N GLN A 329 3.14 -20.96 -6.29
CA GLN A 329 3.37 -22.23 -5.55
C GLN A 329 2.97 -23.47 -6.34
N ALA A 330 2.10 -23.33 -7.35
CA ALA A 330 1.64 -24.40 -8.20
C ALA A 330 1.56 -23.90 -9.67
N PRO A 331 2.73 -23.76 -10.33
CA PRO A 331 2.81 -23.26 -11.68
C PRO A 331 2.20 -24.24 -12.68
N VAL A 332 1.60 -23.72 -13.76
CA VAL A 332 1.00 -24.54 -14.82
C VAL A 332 2.00 -24.97 -15.90
N ASN A 333 3.17 -24.35 -15.92
CA ASN A 333 4.28 -24.62 -16.85
C ASN A 333 5.55 -23.93 -16.33
N ASN A 334 6.64 -23.98 -17.08
CA ASN A 334 7.89 -23.25 -16.78
C ASN A 334 8.18 -22.17 -17.86
N SER A 335 7.14 -21.55 -18.42
CA SER A 335 7.30 -20.51 -19.44
C SER A 335 7.69 -19.19 -18.81
N LYS A 336 8.69 -18.52 -19.44
CA LYS A 336 9.07 -17.12 -19.17
C LYS A 336 8.76 -16.19 -20.36
N GLY A 337 7.86 -16.58 -21.25
CA GLY A 337 7.45 -15.81 -22.42
C GLY A 337 6.91 -14.41 -22.08
N CYS A 338 6.95 -13.51 -23.07
CA CYS A 338 6.48 -12.11 -22.97
C CYS A 338 4.97 -11.97 -22.66
N GLY A 339 4.17 -12.98 -22.90
CA GLY A 339 2.70 -12.96 -22.75
C GLY A 339 2.14 -12.59 -21.37
N THR A 340 3.00 -12.31 -20.41
CA THR A 340 2.62 -11.77 -19.11
C THR A 340 2.93 -10.28 -18.97
N VAL A 341 4.11 -9.86 -19.42
CA VAL A 341 4.57 -8.46 -19.28
C VAL A 341 3.79 -7.54 -20.22
N MET A 342 3.45 -8.01 -21.43
CA MET A 342 2.67 -7.27 -22.42
C MET A 342 1.34 -6.72 -21.87
N ARG A 343 0.72 -7.44 -20.93
CA ARG A 343 -0.59 -7.10 -20.34
C ARG A 343 -0.53 -6.57 -18.91
N ALA A 344 0.66 -6.25 -18.40
CA ALA A 344 0.85 -5.88 -16.99
C ALA A 344 0.51 -4.41 -16.67
N ALA A 345 0.46 -3.53 -17.66
CA ALA A 345 0.24 -2.09 -17.47
C ALA A 345 -1.02 -1.72 -16.68
N PRO A 346 -2.19 -2.37 -16.86
CA PRO A 346 -3.40 -2.07 -16.08
C PRO A 346 -3.23 -2.20 -14.57
N PHE A 347 -2.37 -3.10 -14.09
CA PHE A 347 -2.11 -3.27 -12.65
C PHE A 347 -1.36 -2.08 -12.06
N GLY A 348 -0.46 -1.46 -12.84
CA GLY A 348 0.20 -0.22 -12.47
C GLY A 348 -0.77 0.96 -12.38
N LEU A 349 -1.65 1.07 -13.38
CA LEU A 349 -2.70 2.10 -13.40
C LEU A 349 -3.70 1.94 -12.24
N ALA A 350 -4.00 0.71 -11.82
CA ALA A 350 -4.94 0.41 -10.74
C ALA A 350 -4.41 0.72 -9.34
N GLY A 351 -3.11 1.01 -9.18
CA GLY A 351 -2.49 1.38 -7.90
C GLY A 351 -2.91 2.77 -7.44
N ARG A 352 -3.20 2.91 -6.13
CA ARG A 352 -3.40 4.19 -5.45
C ARG A 352 -2.11 4.62 -4.75
N GLN A 353 -2.08 5.86 -4.27
CA GLN A 353 -0.97 6.43 -3.51
C GLN A 353 -0.55 5.44 -2.39
N ASP A 354 0.76 5.19 -2.25
CA ASP A 354 1.39 4.26 -1.29
C ASP A 354 1.12 2.74 -1.50
N ASP A 355 0.55 2.34 -2.64
CA ASP A 355 0.09 0.96 -2.88
C ASP A 355 1.09 0.09 -3.69
N ARG A 356 2.39 0.40 -3.64
CA ARG A 356 3.43 -0.33 -4.41
C ARG A 356 3.43 -1.84 -4.18
N VAL A 357 3.24 -2.27 -2.92
CA VAL A 357 3.22 -3.69 -2.55
C VAL A 357 2.06 -4.41 -3.20
N ASN A 358 0.90 -3.77 -3.26
CA ASN A 358 -0.29 -4.36 -3.88
C ASN A 358 -0.17 -4.38 -5.41
N VAL A 359 0.41 -3.35 -6.03
CA VAL A 359 0.71 -3.33 -7.48
C VAL A 359 1.62 -4.50 -7.85
N HIS A 360 2.72 -4.69 -7.11
CA HIS A 360 3.60 -5.84 -7.27
C HIS A 360 2.83 -7.17 -7.18
N ARG A 361 2.03 -7.32 -6.14
CA ARG A 361 1.24 -8.53 -5.88
C ARG A 361 0.22 -8.80 -7.00
N MET A 362 -0.49 -7.78 -7.47
CA MET A 362 -1.49 -7.92 -8.53
C MET A 362 -0.87 -8.40 -9.84
N ALA A 363 0.22 -7.77 -10.29
CA ALA A 363 0.89 -8.13 -11.53
C ALA A 363 1.55 -9.52 -11.46
N SER A 364 2.18 -9.86 -10.35
CA SER A 364 2.76 -11.20 -10.15
C SER A 364 1.70 -12.29 -10.10
N LEU A 365 0.55 -12.02 -9.48
CA LEU A 365 -0.60 -12.93 -9.44
C LEU A 365 -1.17 -13.17 -10.84
N ASP A 366 -1.29 -12.12 -11.64
CA ASP A 366 -1.74 -12.23 -13.03
C ASP A 366 -0.79 -13.09 -13.86
N ALA A 367 0.51 -12.78 -13.81
CA ALA A 367 1.52 -13.51 -14.54
C ALA A 367 1.51 -15.01 -14.22
N ALA A 368 1.38 -15.36 -12.93
CA ALA A 368 1.34 -16.73 -12.46
C ALA A 368 0.14 -17.54 -12.97
N LEU A 369 -0.95 -16.89 -13.41
CA LEU A 369 -2.11 -17.59 -13.98
C LEU A 369 -1.74 -18.41 -15.23
N THR A 370 -0.79 -17.91 -16.03
CA THR A 370 -0.47 -18.50 -17.35
C THR A 370 0.99 -18.91 -17.52
N HIS A 371 1.91 -18.32 -16.75
CA HIS A 371 3.35 -18.56 -16.84
C HIS A 371 3.93 -18.93 -15.47
N GLY A 372 4.72 -19.98 -15.46
CA GLY A 372 5.21 -20.56 -14.20
C GLY A 372 6.62 -20.12 -13.81
N HIS A 373 7.33 -19.37 -14.64
CA HIS A 373 8.71 -18.99 -14.37
C HIS A 373 8.81 -17.65 -13.60
N ALA A 374 9.72 -17.57 -12.62
CA ALA A 374 9.90 -16.41 -11.76
C ALA A 374 10.22 -15.11 -12.53
N LEU A 375 10.98 -15.19 -13.64
CA LEU A 375 11.30 -14.03 -14.47
C LEU A 375 10.06 -13.43 -15.14
N ALA A 376 9.07 -14.24 -15.53
CA ALA A 376 7.81 -13.73 -16.07
C ALA A 376 7.04 -12.92 -15.01
N TRP A 377 7.01 -13.41 -13.77
CA TRP A 377 6.36 -12.70 -12.67
C TRP A 377 7.09 -11.42 -12.28
N ALA A 378 8.43 -11.47 -12.22
CA ALA A 378 9.27 -10.33 -11.87
C ALA A 378 9.14 -9.22 -12.91
N SER A 379 9.26 -9.54 -14.21
CA SER A 379 9.16 -8.56 -15.30
C SER A 379 7.80 -7.88 -15.36
N SER A 380 6.71 -8.66 -15.20
CA SER A 380 5.35 -8.11 -15.15
C SER A 380 5.15 -7.18 -13.95
N SER A 381 5.68 -7.56 -12.80
CA SER A 381 5.66 -6.72 -11.60
C SER A 381 6.47 -5.44 -11.76
N MET A 382 7.66 -5.52 -12.38
CA MET A 382 8.51 -4.35 -12.64
C MET A 382 7.81 -3.37 -13.59
N LEU A 383 7.21 -3.85 -14.70
CA LEU A 383 6.45 -2.97 -15.58
C LEU A 383 5.28 -2.31 -14.84
N ALA A 384 4.50 -3.07 -14.08
CA ALA A 384 3.39 -2.50 -13.31
C ALA A 384 3.86 -1.42 -12.31
N GLN A 385 4.99 -1.62 -11.65
CA GLN A 385 5.56 -0.62 -10.74
C GLN A 385 6.08 0.62 -11.48
N ILE A 386 6.70 0.47 -12.64
CA ILE A 386 7.09 1.59 -13.52
C ILE A 386 5.84 2.39 -13.90
N ILE A 387 4.81 1.74 -14.45
CA ILE A 387 3.55 2.40 -14.83
C ILE A 387 2.90 3.09 -13.64
N PHE A 388 2.88 2.46 -12.46
CA PHE A 388 2.35 3.05 -11.23
C PHE A 388 3.02 4.38 -10.88
N VAL A 389 4.35 4.44 -10.93
CA VAL A 389 5.10 5.67 -10.64
C VAL A 389 4.83 6.74 -11.72
N LEU A 390 4.81 6.33 -12.99
CA LEU A 390 4.60 7.24 -14.12
C LEU A 390 3.17 7.80 -14.19
N ALA A 391 2.19 7.05 -13.74
CA ALA A 391 0.79 7.47 -13.74
C ALA A 391 0.45 8.47 -12.63
N GLN A 392 1.33 8.71 -11.64
CA GLN A 392 1.08 9.72 -10.59
C GLN A 392 1.02 11.13 -11.19
N ALA A 393 0.10 11.96 -10.66
CA ALA A 393 -0.17 13.30 -11.20
C ALA A 393 1.01 14.26 -10.98
N GLU A 394 1.64 14.19 -9.82
CA GLU A 394 2.73 15.09 -9.44
C GLU A 394 4.09 14.49 -9.81
N ARG A 395 4.93 15.31 -10.40
CA ARG A 395 6.32 14.98 -10.71
C ARG A 395 7.20 16.17 -10.35
N PRO A 396 8.39 15.92 -9.78
CA PRO A 396 9.36 16.97 -9.57
C PRO A 396 9.74 17.64 -10.90
N GLN A 397 9.91 18.96 -10.88
CA GLN A 397 10.33 19.70 -12.05
C GLN A 397 11.74 19.23 -12.48
N GLY A 398 11.92 18.97 -13.78
CA GLY A 398 13.19 18.44 -14.31
C GLY A 398 13.40 16.93 -14.05
N CYS A 399 12.38 16.21 -13.61
CA CYS A 399 12.46 14.76 -13.45
C CYS A 399 12.65 14.08 -14.82
N ARG A 400 13.56 13.11 -14.87
CA ARG A 400 13.83 12.30 -16.05
C ARG A 400 13.35 10.87 -15.87
N LEU A 401 12.96 10.23 -16.98
CA LEU A 401 12.34 8.90 -16.97
C LEU A 401 13.26 7.84 -16.33
N GLU A 402 14.55 7.85 -16.66
CA GLU A 402 15.53 6.91 -16.11
C GLU A 402 15.60 6.93 -14.57
N ASN A 403 15.47 8.11 -13.96
CA ASN A 403 15.51 8.23 -12.51
C ASN A 403 14.30 7.56 -11.85
N LEU A 404 13.12 7.66 -12.47
CA LEU A 404 11.89 7.04 -11.95
C LEU A 404 11.89 5.52 -12.12
N ILE A 405 12.47 5.02 -13.24
CA ILE A 405 12.60 3.58 -13.47
C ILE A 405 13.53 2.96 -12.43
N GLN A 406 14.67 3.57 -12.15
CA GLN A 406 15.65 3.06 -11.18
C GLN A 406 15.09 2.99 -9.74
N VAL A 407 14.22 3.92 -9.34
CA VAL A 407 13.59 3.92 -8.00
C VAL A 407 12.65 2.72 -7.80
N GLY A 408 12.13 2.14 -8.87
CA GLY A 408 11.10 1.09 -8.83
C GLY A 408 11.63 -0.35 -8.92
N VAL A 409 12.93 -0.57 -9.24
CA VAL A 409 13.44 -1.89 -9.63
C VAL A 409 14.53 -2.39 -8.67
N PRO A 410 14.35 -3.57 -8.03
CA PRO A 410 15.42 -4.22 -7.25
C PRO A 410 16.60 -4.62 -8.16
N GLY A 411 17.79 -4.09 -7.88
CA GLY A 411 18.99 -4.23 -8.75
C GLY A 411 19.71 -5.59 -8.70
N ASP A 412 19.35 -6.48 -7.83
CA ASP A 412 20.05 -7.74 -7.54
C ASP A 412 19.52 -8.97 -8.31
N GLN A 413 18.32 -8.89 -8.89
CA GLN A 413 17.72 -9.95 -9.69
C GLN A 413 18.13 -9.88 -11.18
N ILE A 414 18.07 -11.00 -11.92
CA ILE A 414 18.42 -11.07 -13.35
C ILE A 414 17.67 -10.02 -14.18
N ALA A 415 16.36 -9.93 -14.00
CA ALA A 415 15.54 -8.94 -14.72
C ALA A 415 15.94 -7.50 -14.34
N GLY A 416 16.24 -7.23 -13.06
CA GLY A 416 16.72 -5.92 -12.61
C GLY A 416 18.05 -5.53 -13.24
N ARG A 417 19.00 -6.44 -13.31
CA ARG A 417 20.30 -6.20 -13.98
C ARG A 417 20.14 -5.88 -15.47
N LEU A 418 19.26 -6.61 -16.16
CA LEU A 418 18.99 -6.37 -17.57
C LEU A 418 18.33 -4.99 -17.79
N LEU A 419 17.45 -4.55 -16.89
CA LEU A 419 16.89 -3.21 -16.92
C LEU A 419 17.94 -2.11 -16.67
N HIS A 420 18.88 -2.31 -15.74
CA HIS A 420 19.99 -1.38 -15.55
C HIS A 420 20.85 -1.28 -16.81
N GLN A 421 21.20 -2.41 -17.42
CA GLN A 421 21.89 -2.43 -18.69
C GLN A 421 21.13 -1.68 -19.80
N ALA A 422 19.82 -1.84 -19.87
CA ALA A 422 18.98 -1.12 -20.81
C ALA A 422 19.03 0.40 -20.62
N VAL A 423 19.01 0.87 -19.37
CA VAL A 423 19.15 2.29 -19.05
C VAL A 423 20.56 2.80 -19.41
N GLU A 424 21.62 2.05 -19.09
CA GLU A 424 22.99 2.41 -19.43
C GLU A 424 23.17 2.54 -20.94
N LEU A 425 22.70 1.55 -21.72
CA LEU A 425 22.72 1.59 -23.17
C LEU A 425 21.91 2.75 -23.76
N ALA A 426 20.78 3.09 -23.14
CA ALA A 426 19.93 4.20 -23.56
C ALA A 426 20.62 5.56 -23.40
N LEU A 427 21.46 5.71 -22.39
CA LEU A 427 22.19 6.94 -22.11
C LEU A 427 23.52 7.05 -22.89
N ASP A 428 23.99 5.97 -23.50
CA ASP A 428 25.22 5.98 -24.34
C ASP A 428 24.90 6.35 -25.79
N PRO A 429 25.26 7.56 -26.27
CA PRO A 429 25.02 7.98 -27.64
C PRO A 429 25.89 7.27 -28.67
N ALA A 430 26.93 6.55 -28.26
CA ALA A 430 27.83 5.84 -29.18
C ALA A 430 27.25 4.49 -29.65
N VAL A 431 26.29 3.93 -28.92
CA VAL A 431 25.64 2.65 -29.24
C VAL A 431 24.43 2.89 -30.14
N SER A 432 24.34 2.18 -31.27
CA SER A 432 23.16 2.26 -32.14
C SER A 432 21.95 1.58 -31.50
N ASP A 433 20.73 1.92 -31.95
CA ASP A 433 19.51 1.29 -31.44
C ASP A 433 19.52 -0.23 -31.64
N LEU A 434 19.88 -0.69 -32.83
CA LEU A 434 19.91 -2.11 -33.14
C LEU A 434 20.99 -2.86 -32.34
N ASP A 435 22.16 -2.29 -32.15
CA ASP A 435 23.23 -2.93 -31.37
C ASP A 435 22.81 -3.05 -29.90
N ALA A 436 22.16 -2.02 -29.35
CA ALA A 436 21.62 -2.04 -28.00
C ALA A 436 20.50 -3.08 -27.87
N ILE A 437 19.53 -3.10 -28.79
CA ILE A 437 18.42 -4.07 -28.77
C ILE A 437 18.97 -5.49 -28.85
N HIS A 438 19.91 -5.76 -29.77
CA HIS A 438 20.54 -7.08 -29.90
C HIS A 438 21.30 -7.51 -28.63
N ALA A 439 21.92 -6.56 -27.92
CA ALA A 439 22.57 -6.84 -26.63
C ALA A 439 21.59 -7.19 -25.50
N LEU A 440 20.34 -6.75 -25.61
CA LEU A 440 19.28 -6.99 -24.63
C LEU A 440 18.44 -8.24 -24.94
N GLY A 441 18.44 -8.70 -26.21
CA GLY A 441 17.76 -9.92 -26.64
C GLY A 441 16.90 -9.73 -27.89
N GLU A 442 15.89 -10.61 -28.04
CA GLU A 442 14.94 -10.57 -29.14
C GLU A 442 13.48 -10.29 -28.65
N GLY A 443 13.25 -10.17 -27.35
CA GLY A 443 11.94 -9.82 -26.79
C GLY A 443 10.96 -10.98 -26.61
N TRP A 444 11.29 -12.20 -27.03
CA TRP A 444 10.41 -13.37 -26.89
C TRP A 444 10.16 -13.79 -25.44
N VAL A 445 11.00 -13.36 -24.52
CA VAL A 445 10.88 -13.62 -23.10
C VAL A 445 10.67 -12.33 -22.32
N ALA A 446 9.98 -12.43 -21.18
CA ALA A 446 9.45 -11.28 -20.46
C ALA A 446 10.52 -10.25 -20.03
N GLU A 447 11.68 -10.73 -19.57
CA GLU A 447 12.78 -9.86 -19.16
C GLU A 447 13.43 -9.10 -20.32
N GLU A 448 13.56 -9.75 -21.50
CA GLU A 448 14.11 -9.11 -22.70
C GLU A 448 13.13 -8.09 -23.29
N ALA A 449 11.84 -8.45 -23.41
CA ALA A 449 10.81 -7.54 -23.92
C ALA A 449 10.72 -6.27 -23.07
N LEU A 450 10.76 -6.41 -21.74
CA LEU A 450 10.76 -5.26 -20.84
C LEU A 450 12.03 -4.41 -20.98
N ALA A 451 13.21 -5.05 -21.10
CA ALA A 451 14.49 -4.34 -21.21
C ALA A 451 14.59 -3.55 -22.52
N ILE A 452 14.20 -4.14 -23.66
CA ILE A 452 14.17 -3.46 -24.95
C ILE A 452 13.21 -2.26 -24.91
N ALA A 453 12.02 -2.46 -24.36
CA ALA A 453 11.01 -1.39 -24.22
C ALA A 453 11.52 -0.25 -23.34
N VAL A 454 12.18 -0.54 -22.23
CA VAL A 454 12.77 0.45 -21.32
C VAL A 454 13.91 1.20 -22.01
N PHE A 455 14.79 0.50 -22.73
CA PHE A 455 15.84 1.12 -23.54
C PHE A 455 15.27 2.16 -24.50
N CYS A 456 14.28 1.77 -25.33
CA CYS A 456 13.66 2.67 -26.31
C CYS A 456 12.94 3.85 -25.63
N ALA A 457 12.22 3.58 -24.54
CA ALA A 457 11.50 4.61 -23.78
C ALA A 457 12.45 5.64 -23.15
N VAL A 458 13.56 5.23 -22.55
CA VAL A 458 14.54 6.13 -21.93
C VAL A 458 15.29 6.91 -22.99
N ARG A 459 15.76 6.27 -24.05
CA ARG A 459 16.52 6.93 -25.14
C ARG A 459 15.72 8.05 -25.80
N TYR A 460 14.42 7.81 -25.99
CA TYR A 460 13.52 8.73 -26.68
C TYR A 460 12.42 9.28 -25.78
N GLN A 461 12.72 9.53 -24.49
CA GLN A 461 11.71 9.85 -23.47
C GLN A 461 10.84 11.09 -23.78
N ASP A 462 11.31 11.99 -24.66
CA ASP A 462 10.58 13.19 -25.06
C ASP A 462 9.99 13.06 -26.48
N ASN A 463 10.15 11.91 -27.15
CA ASN A 463 9.68 11.68 -28.52
C ASN A 463 9.01 10.31 -28.66
N PHE A 464 7.69 10.28 -28.44
CA PHE A 464 6.89 9.06 -28.52
C PHE A 464 7.07 8.30 -29.84
N ALA A 465 7.04 9.02 -30.99
CA ALA A 465 7.12 8.38 -32.30
C ALA A 465 8.48 7.70 -32.52
N ALA A 466 9.58 8.35 -32.14
CA ALA A 466 10.92 7.80 -32.30
C ALA A 466 11.10 6.53 -31.43
N ALA A 467 10.60 6.56 -30.19
CA ALA A 467 10.67 5.41 -29.29
C ALA A 467 9.93 4.19 -29.83
N ILE A 468 8.66 4.39 -30.28
CA ILE A 468 7.88 3.27 -30.83
C ILE A 468 8.54 2.71 -32.08
N ARG A 469 9.02 3.56 -32.99
CA ARG A 469 9.72 3.10 -34.19
C ARG A 469 10.99 2.31 -33.85
N ALA A 470 11.77 2.73 -32.88
CA ALA A 470 12.91 1.96 -32.42
C ALA A 470 12.49 0.60 -31.83
N ALA A 471 11.42 0.59 -31.03
CA ALA A 471 10.94 -0.60 -30.34
C ALA A 471 10.33 -1.66 -31.27
N VAL A 472 9.92 -1.31 -32.50
CA VAL A 472 9.28 -2.27 -33.43
C VAL A 472 10.11 -2.67 -34.64
N ASN A 473 11.18 -1.91 -34.99
CA ASN A 473 11.97 -2.17 -36.19
C ASN A 473 13.20 -3.02 -35.90
N HIS A 474 13.04 -4.19 -35.34
CA HIS A 474 14.08 -5.17 -35.05
C HIS A 474 13.56 -6.59 -35.30
N LYS A 475 14.45 -7.56 -35.39
CA LYS A 475 14.06 -8.97 -35.39
C LYS A 475 13.58 -9.34 -33.97
N GLY A 476 12.55 -10.15 -33.89
CA GLY A 476 12.03 -10.63 -32.60
C GLY A 476 10.58 -10.20 -32.35
N ASP A 477 10.22 -10.11 -31.09
CA ASP A 477 8.88 -9.84 -30.58
C ASP A 477 8.55 -8.33 -30.61
N SER A 478 8.34 -7.83 -31.83
CA SER A 478 8.22 -6.39 -32.11
C SER A 478 6.91 -5.78 -31.60
N ASP A 479 5.83 -6.50 -31.57
CA ASP A 479 4.54 -6.02 -31.05
C ASP A 479 4.59 -5.92 -29.52
N SER A 480 5.11 -6.92 -28.80
CA SER A 480 5.28 -6.87 -27.36
C SER A 480 6.26 -5.76 -26.92
N THR A 481 7.42 -5.62 -27.57
CA THR A 481 8.38 -4.55 -27.25
C THR A 481 7.80 -3.17 -27.55
N GLY A 482 7.07 -3.04 -28.67
CA GLY A 482 6.32 -1.84 -29.03
C GLY A 482 5.20 -1.53 -28.03
N ALA A 483 4.39 -2.53 -27.66
CA ALA A 483 3.30 -2.38 -26.68
C ALA A 483 3.81 -1.90 -25.31
N ILE A 484 4.84 -2.54 -24.78
CA ILE A 484 5.42 -2.21 -23.47
C ILE A 484 6.03 -0.79 -23.50
N CYS A 485 6.80 -0.46 -24.56
CA CYS A 485 7.36 0.88 -24.76
C CYS A 485 6.25 1.94 -24.83
N GLY A 486 5.19 1.65 -25.57
CA GLY A 486 4.02 2.50 -25.70
C GLY A 486 3.28 2.71 -24.38
N ASN A 487 3.13 1.65 -23.56
CA ASN A 487 2.56 1.76 -22.22
C ASN A 487 3.40 2.70 -21.33
N ILE A 488 4.73 2.52 -21.30
CA ILE A 488 5.67 3.34 -20.50
C ILE A 488 5.59 4.81 -20.94
N LEU A 489 5.79 5.10 -22.22
CA LEU A 489 5.81 6.48 -22.70
C LEU A 489 4.44 7.13 -22.75
N GLY A 490 3.38 6.35 -22.98
CA GLY A 490 2.02 6.86 -22.89
C GLY A 490 1.66 7.28 -21.45
N ALA A 491 2.09 6.52 -20.44
CA ALA A 491 1.98 6.90 -19.03
C ALA A 491 2.91 8.08 -18.67
N TRP A 492 4.05 8.22 -19.35
CA TRP A 492 4.99 9.31 -19.17
C TRP A 492 4.49 10.63 -19.79
N LEU A 493 4.14 10.62 -21.05
CA LEU A 493 3.85 11.82 -21.84
C LEU A 493 2.35 12.18 -21.86
N GLY A 494 1.47 11.21 -21.60
CA GLY A 494 0.02 11.39 -21.69
C GLY A 494 -0.55 11.16 -23.09
N LYS A 495 -1.89 11.24 -23.18
CA LYS A 495 -2.66 10.97 -24.41
C LYS A 495 -2.27 11.87 -25.59
N GLU A 496 -2.08 13.15 -25.31
CA GLU A 496 -1.83 14.18 -26.34
C GLU A 496 -0.54 13.89 -27.13
N ALA A 497 0.48 13.34 -26.48
CA ALA A 497 1.73 12.94 -27.14
C ALA A 497 1.50 11.77 -28.11
N VAL A 498 0.69 10.80 -27.74
CA VAL A 498 0.32 9.66 -28.59
C VAL A 498 -0.48 10.11 -29.80
N GLU A 499 -1.50 10.97 -29.62
CA GLU A 499 -2.33 11.52 -30.70
C GLU A 499 -1.56 12.43 -31.66
N THR A 500 -0.56 13.13 -31.16
CA THR A 500 0.32 13.97 -32.00
C THR A 500 1.29 13.12 -32.81
N ALA A 501 1.75 12.01 -32.26
CA ALA A 501 2.75 11.16 -32.89
C ALA A 501 2.19 10.25 -34.00
N PHE A 502 0.93 9.79 -33.85
CA PHE A 502 0.30 8.85 -34.78
C PHE A 502 -1.15 9.21 -35.06
N ASP A 503 -1.61 8.97 -36.30
CA ASP A 503 -3.04 9.12 -36.66
C ASP A 503 -3.87 7.96 -36.11
N LEU A 504 -4.42 8.18 -34.93
CA LEU A 504 -5.20 7.16 -34.23
C LEU A 504 -6.56 6.84 -34.90
N LYS A 505 -6.97 7.55 -35.94
CA LYS A 505 -8.17 7.17 -36.71
C LYS A 505 -7.99 5.83 -37.39
N ASN A 506 -6.75 5.45 -37.66
CA ASN A 506 -6.39 4.18 -38.27
C ASN A 506 -6.08 3.07 -37.27
N LEU A 507 -6.19 3.31 -35.97
CA LEU A 507 -5.97 2.29 -34.94
C LEU A 507 -7.24 1.45 -34.73
N GLU A 508 -7.12 0.12 -34.85
CA GLU A 508 -8.21 -0.81 -34.55
C GLU A 508 -8.64 -0.67 -33.05
N LEU A 509 -9.95 -0.73 -32.78
CA LEU A 509 -10.53 -0.69 -31.42
C LEU A 509 -10.20 0.57 -30.59
N ARG A 510 -9.79 1.67 -31.21
CA ARG A 510 -9.49 2.92 -30.52
C ARG A 510 -10.57 3.31 -29.48
N ASP A 511 -11.85 3.24 -29.89
CA ASP A 511 -13.01 3.58 -29.07
C ASP A 511 -13.14 2.65 -27.84
N VAL A 512 -12.85 1.36 -28.00
CA VAL A 512 -12.85 0.36 -26.92
C VAL A 512 -11.72 0.64 -25.93
N ILE A 513 -10.52 0.95 -26.46
CA ILE A 513 -9.34 1.25 -25.65
C ILE A 513 -9.56 2.53 -24.84
N GLU A 514 -10.06 3.60 -25.46
CA GLU A 514 -10.36 4.87 -24.77
C GLU A 514 -11.44 4.68 -23.70
N LYS A 515 -12.49 3.91 -24.01
CA LYS A 515 -13.54 3.58 -23.04
C LYS A 515 -12.98 2.81 -21.86
N MET A 516 -12.17 1.77 -22.11
CA MET A 516 -11.56 0.97 -21.04
C MET A 516 -10.62 1.81 -20.15
N ALA A 517 -9.79 2.66 -20.74
CA ALA A 517 -8.91 3.54 -19.99
C ALA A 517 -9.69 4.53 -19.10
N ALA A 518 -10.78 5.08 -19.63
CA ALA A 518 -11.65 5.97 -18.87
C ALA A 518 -12.37 5.24 -17.73
N GLU A 519 -12.94 4.06 -17.97
CA GLU A 519 -13.57 3.25 -16.93
C GLU A 519 -12.59 2.83 -15.83
N LEU A 520 -11.38 2.40 -16.21
CA LEU A 520 -10.33 2.05 -15.25
C LEU A 520 -9.97 3.28 -14.39
N PHE A 521 -9.80 4.45 -15.02
CA PHE A 521 -9.53 5.70 -14.31
C PHE A 521 -10.64 6.05 -13.32
N GLU A 522 -11.90 6.08 -13.74
CA GLU A 522 -13.02 6.39 -12.86
C GLU A 522 -13.20 5.33 -11.75
N THR A 523 -12.88 4.08 -12.02
CA THR A 523 -12.90 2.99 -11.02
C THR A 523 -11.83 3.18 -9.94
N VAL A 524 -10.67 3.72 -10.32
CA VAL A 524 -9.53 3.94 -9.40
C VAL A 524 -9.70 5.27 -8.65
N GLU A 525 -10.04 6.36 -9.33
CA GLU A 525 -10.09 7.71 -8.76
C GLU A 525 -11.44 8.05 -8.11
N GLY A 526 -12.50 7.35 -8.48
CA GLY A 526 -13.86 7.73 -8.18
C GLY A 526 -14.40 8.80 -9.14
N PRO A 527 -15.71 9.08 -9.10
CA PRO A 527 -16.33 10.14 -9.90
C PRO A 527 -15.72 11.50 -9.55
N ALA A 528 -15.65 12.40 -10.54
CA ALA A 528 -15.32 13.80 -10.26
C ALA A 528 -16.39 14.38 -9.31
N GLU A 529 -15.98 15.12 -8.29
CA GLU A 529 -16.93 15.83 -7.43
C GLU A 529 -17.76 16.81 -8.28
N GLU A 530 -19.01 16.46 -8.51
CA GLU A 530 -19.97 17.35 -9.14
C GLU A 530 -20.41 18.43 -8.14
N ASN A 531 -20.58 19.64 -8.67
CA ASN A 531 -21.02 20.83 -7.94
C ASN A 531 -22.31 20.54 -7.12
N PRO A 532 -22.40 20.76 -5.83
CA PRO A 532 -23.56 20.38 -4.99
C PRO A 532 -24.84 21.16 -5.24
N SER A 533 -24.97 21.92 -6.34
CA SER A 533 -26.12 22.79 -6.60
C SER A 533 -27.14 22.28 -7.63
N ALA A 534 -27.11 21.02 -8.05
CA ALA A 534 -28.20 20.50 -8.89
C ALA A 534 -28.24 18.97 -8.75
N HIS A 535 -29.04 18.48 -7.83
CA HIS A 535 -29.94 17.30 -8.00
C HIS A 535 -30.40 16.78 -6.64
N THR A 536 -31.72 16.63 -6.51
CA THR A 536 -32.37 15.84 -5.45
C THR A 536 -31.95 14.38 -5.56
N PRO A 537 -31.53 13.71 -4.48
CA PRO A 537 -31.04 12.34 -4.59
C PRO A 537 -32.20 11.34 -4.60
N GLU A 538 -32.29 10.55 -5.68
CA GLU A 538 -32.90 9.23 -5.61
C GLU A 538 -31.98 8.28 -4.84
N SER A 539 -32.53 7.60 -3.84
CA SER A 539 -31.84 6.73 -2.91
C SER A 539 -31.20 5.52 -3.60
N PRO A 540 -29.87 5.28 -3.44
CA PRO A 540 -29.25 4.03 -3.87
C PRO A 540 -29.49 2.94 -2.83
N LYS A 541 -29.83 1.75 -3.32
CA LYS A 541 -29.92 0.51 -2.54
C LYS A 541 -28.56 0.20 -1.92
N THR A 542 -28.52 0.20 -0.61
CA THR A 542 -27.34 -0.05 0.20
C THR A 542 -26.88 -1.50 0.13
N ASN A 543 -25.66 -1.71 -0.37
CA ASN A 543 -24.84 -2.86 -0.03
C ASN A 543 -23.94 -2.46 1.17
N PRO A 544 -23.78 -3.25 2.22
CA PRO A 544 -23.04 -2.80 3.40
C PRO A 544 -21.56 -2.65 3.08
N MET A 545 -21.09 -1.40 3.04
CA MET A 545 -19.67 -1.07 3.00
C MET A 545 -19.00 -1.58 4.29
N ARG A 546 -17.95 -2.35 4.12
CA ARG A 546 -16.99 -2.63 5.20
C ARG A 546 -16.47 -1.30 5.75
N PRO A 547 -16.49 -1.06 7.06
CA PRO A 547 -16.08 0.21 7.62
C PRO A 547 -14.62 0.48 7.29
N LEU A 548 -14.33 1.71 6.85
CA LEU A 548 -12.98 2.25 6.73
C LEU A 548 -12.31 2.16 8.11
N ARG A 549 -11.10 1.62 8.16
CA ARG A 549 -10.31 1.53 9.40
C ARG A 549 -10.16 2.92 10.02
N PRO A 550 -10.46 3.13 11.30
CA PRO A 550 -9.97 4.29 11.99
C PRO A 550 -8.43 4.20 12.02
N VAL A 551 -7.76 5.24 11.53
CA VAL A 551 -6.31 5.39 11.74
C VAL A 551 -6.13 5.85 13.18
N GLY A 552 -5.63 4.94 14.05
CA GLY A 552 -5.36 5.25 15.44
C GLY A 552 -5.93 4.20 16.43
N LEU A 553 -5.55 4.34 17.69
CA LEU A 553 -5.97 3.44 18.77
C LEU A 553 -7.47 3.49 19.01
N LEU A 554 -8.13 2.35 19.05
CA LEU A 554 -9.54 2.24 19.42
C LEU A 554 -9.72 2.53 20.93
N TYR A 555 -10.37 3.63 21.28
CA TYR A 555 -10.62 4.05 22.67
C TYR A 555 -12.02 3.67 23.14
N THR A 556 -12.10 2.59 23.90
CA THR A 556 -13.29 2.18 24.66
C THR A 556 -12.98 2.21 26.16
N PRO A 557 -13.97 2.06 27.06
CA PRO A 557 -13.68 1.89 28.47
C PRO A 557 -12.71 0.75 28.76
N LEU A 558 -12.79 -0.35 27.99
CA LEU A 558 -11.96 -1.53 28.18
C LEU A 558 -10.52 -1.30 27.66
N THR A 559 -10.36 -0.72 26.47
CA THR A 559 -9.04 -0.43 25.92
C THR A 559 -8.30 0.65 26.73
N LYS A 560 -9.03 1.65 27.28
CA LYS A 560 -8.45 2.63 28.21
C LYS A 560 -7.94 1.96 29.48
N LYS A 561 -8.66 0.99 29.99
CA LYS A 561 -8.25 0.20 31.15
C LYS A 561 -7.03 -0.66 30.84
N ALA A 562 -7.00 -1.31 29.68
CA ALA A 562 -5.84 -2.04 29.19
C ALA A 562 -4.61 -1.13 29.08
N LEU A 563 -4.79 0.07 28.53
CA LEU A 563 -3.73 1.08 28.40
C LEU A 563 -3.19 1.53 29.79
N GLN A 564 -4.07 1.75 30.76
CA GLN A 564 -3.66 2.12 32.12
C GLN A 564 -2.85 1.00 32.78
N ILE A 565 -3.23 -0.24 32.60
CA ILE A 565 -2.52 -1.41 33.13
C ILE A 565 -1.16 -1.56 32.42
N CYS A 566 -1.12 -1.40 31.09
CA CYS A 566 0.10 -1.41 30.31
C CYS A 566 1.10 -0.34 30.81
N PHE A 567 0.64 0.89 30.99
CA PHE A 567 1.47 1.98 31.55
C PHE A 567 1.93 1.70 32.98
N ALA A 568 1.07 1.14 33.81
CA ALA A 568 1.46 0.77 35.18
C ALA A 568 2.53 -0.35 35.20
N ALA A 569 2.48 -1.28 34.26
CA ALA A 569 3.42 -2.39 34.16
C ALA A 569 4.77 -1.99 33.55
N HIS A 570 4.79 -1.08 32.56
CA HIS A 570 5.94 -0.79 31.74
C HIS A 570 6.41 0.69 31.78
N GLY A 571 5.81 1.53 32.61
CA GLY A 571 6.07 2.98 32.62
C GLY A 571 7.55 3.37 32.86
N ASP A 572 8.27 2.57 33.60
CA ASP A 572 9.68 2.81 33.95
C ASP A 572 10.65 1.95 33.10
N GLN A 573 10.14 1.20 32.12
CA GLN A 573 10.95 0.34 31.26
C GLN A 573 11.34 1.04 29.95
N TRP A 574 12.54 0.74 29.46
CA TRP A 574 13.08 1.25 28.20
C TRP A 574 13.39 0.10 27.25
N ASP A 575 13.10 0.29 25.97
CA ASP A 575 13.43 -0.69 24.93
C ASP A 575 14.91 -0.58 24.52
N LYS A 576 15.35 -1.51 23.63
CA LYS A 576 16.74 -1.54 23.13
C LYS A 576 17.09 -0.35 22.23
N SER A 577 16.12 0.41 21.76
CA SER A 577 16.31 1.64 20.98
C SER A 577 16.35 2.90 21.85
N GLY A 578 16.29 2.75 23.18
CA GLY A 578 16.30 3.90 24.10
C GLY A 578 14.99 4.65 24.18
N LEU A 579 13.87 4.02 23.76
CA LEU A 579 12.53 4.58 23.87
C LEU A 579 11.76 3.95 25.03
N PRO A 580 10.80 4.67 25.68
CA PRO A 580 9.91 4.06 26.67
C PRO A 580 9.22 2.81 26.13
N TYR A 581 9.29 1.71 26.86
CA TYR A 581 8.80 0.40 26.40
C TYR A 581 7.31 0.42 26.00
N VAL A 582 6.50 1.24 26.67
CA VAL A 582 5.06 1.40 26.38
C VAL A 582 4.75 1.79 24.93
N ILE A 583 5.72 2.35 24.19
CA ILE A 583 5.57 2.68 22.77
C ILE A 583 5.39 1.42 21.94
N HIS A 584 6.03 0.30 22.31
CA HIS A 584 5.91 -0.96 21.60
C HIS A 584 4.47 -1.52 21.62
N PRO A 585 3.84 -1.81 22.77
CA PRO A 585 2.45 -2.29 22.78
C PRO A 585 1.44 -1.27 22.23
N LEU A 586 1.70 0.03 22.34
CA LEU A 586 0.88 1.06 21.69
C LEU A 586 0.95 0.95 20.16
N HIS A 587 2.14 0.84 19.60
CA HIS A 587 2.33 0.66 18.16
C HIS A 587 1.65 -0.59 17.61
N LEU A 588 1.64 -1.67 18.38
CA LEU A 588 0.89 -2.88 18.01
C LEU A 588 -0.62 -2.64 18.06
N ALA A 589 -1.09 -2.02 19.13
CA ALA A 589 -2.51 -1.75 19.34
C ALA A 589 -3.14 -0.87 18.27
N GLU A 590 -2.40 0.09 17.71
CA GLU A 590 -2.83 0.94 16.59
C GLU A 590 -3.07 0.14 15.28
N GLN A 591 -2.51 -1.06 15.17
CA GLN A 591 -2.67 -1.95 14.01
C GLN A 591 -3.83 -2.94 14.17
N MET A 592 -4.51 -2.93 15.32
CA MET A 592 -5.59 -3.86 15.65
C MET A 592 -6.95 -3.31 15.22
N GLU A 593 -7.91 -4.21 14.93
CA GLU A 593 -9.21 -3.84 14.36
C GLU A 593 -10.37 -3.95 15.35
N THR A 594 -10.25 -4.81 16.36
CA THR A 594 -11.30 -5.03 17.34
C THR A 594 -10.87 -4.63 18.75
N GLU A 595 -11.84 -4.41 19.64
CA GLU A 595 -11.60 -4.07 21.04
C GLU A 595 -10.74 -5.14 21.74
N GLU A 596 -11.04 -6.42 21.45
CA GLU A 596 -10.33 -7.56 22.04
C GLU A 596 -8.89 -7.63 21.52
N GLU A 597 -8.66 -7.39 20.23
CA GLU A 597 -7.32 -7.34 19.64
C GLU A 597 -6.49 -6.20 20.24
N VAL A 598 -7.07 -5.00 20.38
CA VAL A 598 -6.42 -3.84 20.99
C VAL A 598 -6.06 -4.14 22.46
N CYS A 599 -6.97 -4.71 23.23
CA CYS A 599 -6.71 -5.10 24.61
C CYS A 599 -5.59 -6.15 24.69
N ALA A 600 -5.64 -7.17 23.83
CA ALA A 600 -4.60 -8.20 23.78
C ALA A 600 -3.23 -7.64 23.37
N ALA A 601 -3.18 -6.69 22.42
CA ALA A 601 -1.95 -6.02 22.01
C ALA A 601 -1.36 -5.14 23.12
N LEU A 602 -2.18 -4.42 23.87
CA LEU A 602 -1.73 -3.60 25.00
C LEU A 602 -1.24 -4.45 26.19
N LEU A 603 -1.77 -5.64 26.36
CA LEU A 603 -1.54 -6.48 27.54
C LEU A 603 -0.61 -7.69 27.27
N HIS A 604 -0.12 -7.89 26.04
CA HIS A 604 0.57 -9.12 25.65
C HIS A 604 1.86 -9.37 26.45
N ASP A 605 2.62 -8.32 26.77
CA ASP A 605 3.83 -8.40 27.58
C ASP A 605 3.57 -8.16 29.08
N VAL A 606 2.41 -7.61 29.44
CA VAL A 606 2.08 -7.33 30.85
C VAL A 606 2.07 -8.60 31.69
N VAL A 607 1.49 -9.69 31.17
CA VAL A 607 1.42 -10.97 31.86
C VAL A 607 2.78 -11.69 31.88
N GLU A 608 3.64 -11.45 30.88
CA GLU A 608 4.97 -12.07 30.76
C GLU A 608 6.02 -11.34 31.62
N ASP A 609 5.96 -9.99 31.61
CA ASP A 609 7.05 -9.13 32.15
C ASP A 609 6.67 -8.36 33.44
N SER A 610 5.50 -8.62 34.07
CA SER A 610 5.08 -7.98 35.28
C SER A 610 4.46 -8.95 36.29
N ALA A 611 4.11 -8.46 37.48
CA ALA A 611 3.41 -9.24 38.49
C ALA A 611 1.89 -9.43 38.21
N CYS A 612 1.36 -8.85 37.14
CA CYS A 612 -0.05 -8.93 36.76
C CYS A 612 -0.38 -10.30 36.17
N THR A 613 -1.35 -10.97 36.77
CA THR A 613 -1.78 -12.32 36.34
C THR A 613 -3.03 -12.28 35.47
N LEU A 614 -3.29 -13.35 34.71
CA LEU A 614 -4.56 -13.50 33.96
C LEU A 614 -5.78 -13.41 34.90
N GLU A 615 -5.67 -13.85 36.14
CA GLU A 615 -6.75 -13.77 37.12
C GLU A 615 -6.99 -12.31 37.56
N ASP A 616 -5.94 -11.49 37.64
CA ASP A 616 -6.10 -10.07 37.93
C ASP A 616 -6.81 -9.34 36.77
N LEU A 617 -6.47 -9.70 35.53
CA LEU A 617 -7.16 -9.17 34.34
C LEU A 617 -8.61 -9.65 34.28
N ARG A 618 -8.92 -10.88 34.67
CA ARG A 618 -10.31 -11.39 34.77
C ARG A 618 -11.11 -10.59 35.80
N ARG A 619 -10.56 -10.35 37.00
CA ARG A 619 -11.18 -9.50 38.02
C ARG A 619 -11.31 -8.05 37.56
N ALA A 620 -10.42 -7.61 36.72
CA ALA A 620 -10.51 -6.30 36.09
C ALA A 620 -11.61 -6.20 35.01
N GLY A 621 -12.26 -7.30 34.65
CA GLY A 621 -13.41 -7.35 33.73
C GLY A 621 -13.04 -7.49 32.25
N PHE A 622 -11.84 -8.01 31.93
CA PHE A 622 -11.51 -8.33 30.54
C PHE A 622 -12.25 -9.59 30.07
N PRO A 623 -12.76 -9.59 28.81
CA PRO A 623 -13.46 -10.72 28.22
C PRO A 623 -12.59 -11.97 28.15
N GLU A 624 -13.22 -13.15 28.22
CA GLU A 624 -12.50 -14.44 28.15
C GLU A 624 -11.72 -14.59 26.83
N ALA A 625 -12.22 -14.03 25.72
CA ALA A 625 -11.51 -14.01 24.45
C ALA A 625 -10.13 -13.29 24.51
N VAL A 626 -10.04 -12.20 25.29
CA VAL A 626 -8.77 -11.48 25.54
C VAL A 626 -7.86 -12.33 26.43
N LEU A 627 -8.40 -12.91 27.51
CA LEU A 627 -7.63 -13.73 28.44
C LEU A 627 -7.07 -15.00 27.79
N GLU A 628 -7.87 -15.65 26.95
CA GLU A 628 -7.42 -16.80 26.15
C GLU A 628 -6.33 -16.40 25.16
N ALA A 629 -6.47 -15.26 24.47
CA ALA A 629 -5.45 -14.74 23.57
C ALA A 629 -4.14 -14.47 24.32
N LEU A 630 -4.19 -13.86 25.49
CA LEU A 630 -3.03 -13.59 26.34
C LEU A 630 -2.36 -14.90 26.81
N GLN A 631 -3.15 -15.92 27.14
CA GLN A 631 -2.63 -17.25 27.49
C GLN A 631 -1.84 -17.89 26.33
N PHE A 632 -2.29 -17.70 25.09
CA PHE A 632 -1.56 -18.12 23.90
C PHE A 632 -0.32 -17.27 23.64
N LEU A 633 -0.36 -15.97 23.95
CA LEU A 633 0.75 -15.04 23.79
C LEU A 633 1.86 -15.23 24.82
N THR A 634 1.54 -15.65 26.02
CA THR A 634 2.50 -15.92 27.09
C THR A 634 3.24 -17.24 26.82
N ARG A 635 4.56 -17.15 26.69
CA ARG A 635 5.41 -18.31 26.39
C ARG A 635 5.82 -19.05 27.66
N ASN A 636 5.66 -20.38 27.66
CA ASN A 636 6.33 -21.21 28.65
C ASN A 636 7.82 -21.37 28.24
N PRO A 637 8.79 -21.06 29.12
CA PRO A 637 10.22 -21.16 28.83
C PRO A 637 10.66 -22.54 28.32
N ASP A 638 10.02 -23.60 28.79
CA ASP A 638 10.35 -24.99 28.39
C ASP A 638 9.84 -25.39 27.00
N THR A 639 8.99 -24.54 26.40
CA THR A 639 8.44 -24.81 25.06
C THR A 639 9.40 -24.25 24.00
N PRO A 640 9.87 -25.06 23.01
CA PRO A 640 10.63 -24.56 21.87
C PRO A 640 9.89 -23.44 21.15
N TYR A 641 10.63 -22.41 20.70
CA TYR A 641 10.03 -21.19 20.21
C TYR A 641 9.07 -21.41 19.02
N LEU A 642 9.46 -22.23 18.06
CA LEU A 642 8.61 -22.48 16.89
C LEU A 642 7.37 -23.29 17.25
N ASP A 643 7.46 -24.22 18.23
CA ASP A 643 6.29 -24.97 18.72
C ASP A 643 5.31 -24.07 19.46
N TYR A 644 5.83 -23.10 20.23
CA TYR A 644 5.01 -22.03 20.81
C TYR A 644 4.26 -21.23 19.73
N VAL A 645 4.95 -20.81 18.65
CA VAL A 645 4.33 -20.06 17.54
C VAL A 645 3.29 -20.91 16.81
N ILE A 646 3.55 -22.19 16.59
CA ILE A 646 2.60 -23.14 15.99
C ILE A 646 1.33 -23.28 16.85
N ARG A 647 1.50 -23.38 18.17
CA ARG A 647 0.38 -23.44 19.11
C ARG A 647 -0.43 -22.14 19.11
N LEU A 648 0.25 -20.99 19.20
CA LEU A 648 -0.34 -19.65 19.22
C LEU A 648 -1.20 -19.38 17.99
N ARG A 649 -0.81 -19.90 16.83
CA ARG A 649 -1.55 -19.74 15.57
C ARG A 649 -3.02 -20.15 15.65
N ARG A 650 -3.39 -21.04 16.57
CA ARG A 650 -4.77 -21.54 16.73
C ARG A 650 -5.75 -20.48 17.24
N ASN A 651 -5.25 -19.46 17.95
CA ASN A 651 -6.08 -18.34 18.40
C ASN A 651 -5.96 -17.15 17.44
N PRO A 652 -7.03 -16.67 16.80
CA PRO A 652 -6.98 -15.62 15.79
C PRO A 652 -6.49 -14.28 16.32
N ILE A 653 -6.87 -13.90 17.55
CA ILE A 653 -6.44 -12.65 18.20
C ILE A 653 -4.94 -12.74 18.51
N ALA A 654 -4.49 -13.80 19.17
CA ALA A 654 -3.09 -14.00 19.50
C ALA A 654 -2.19 -14.04 18.23
N ARG A 655 -2.68 -14.70 17.17
CA ARG A 655 -1.99 -14.77 15.87
C ARG A 655 -1.77 -13.39 15.30
N ARG A 656 -2.79 -12.52 15.33
CA ARG A 656 -2.73 -11.17 14.77
C ARG A 656 -1.80 -10.28 15.56
N VAL A 657 -1.93 -10.28 16.88
CA VAL A 657 -1.05 -9.53 17.79
C VAL A 657 0.41 -9.97 17.62
N LYS A 658 0.69 -11.29 17.63
CA LYS A 658 2.06 -11.80 17.50
C LYS A 658 2.65 -11.51 16.13
N LEU A 659 1.86 -11.49 15.08
CA LEU A 659 2.35 -11.11 13.75
C LEU A 659 2.80 -9.64 13.71
N ALA A 660 2.05 -8.73 14.30
CA ALA A 660 2.41 -7.31 14.42
C ALA A 660 3.67 -7.14 15.30
N ASP A 661 3.75 -7.84 16.42
CA ASP A 661 4.91 -7.87 17.31
C ASP A 661 6.18 -8.31 16.57
N LEU A 662 6.12 -9.40 15.83
CA LEU A 662 7.25 -9.92 15.07
C LEU A 662 7.70 -8.98 13.95
N ILE A 663 6.77 -8.29 13.28
CA ILE A 663 7.09 -7.29 12.27
C ILE A 663 7.83 -6.12 12.92
N HIS A 664 7.30 -5.55 13.99
CA HIS A 664 7.92 -4.43 14.72
C HIS A 664 9.30 -4.80 15.28
N ASN A 665 9.44 -5.99 15.85
CA ASN A 665 10.71 -6.48 16.42
C ASN A 665 11.73 -6.94 15.36
N SER A 666 11.32 -7.08 14.09
CA SER A 666 12.22 -7.38 12.96
C SER A 666 12.81 -6.13 12.31
N ASP A 667 12.33 -4.94 12.65
CA ASP A 667 12.84 -3.68 12.12
C ASP A 667 14.18 -3.32 12.76
N LEU A 668 15.26 -3.60 12.03
CA LEU A 668 16.63 -3.29 12.46
C LEU A 668 16.98 -1.80 12.36
N ALA A 669 16.20 -1.00 11.61
CA ALA A 669 16.43 0.45 11.49
C ALA A 669 16.17 1.19 12.82
N ARG A 670 15.47 0.56 13.76
CA ARG A 670 15.25 1.08 15.12
C ARG A 670 16.50 1.01 16.04
N LEU A 671 17.52 0.25 15.66
CA LEU A 671 18.70 0.03 16.50
C LEU A 671 19.83 0.97 16.04
N GLU A 672 20.48 1.65 16.97
CA GLU A 672 21.67 2.46 16.67
C GLU A 672 22.86 1.63 16.17
N GLN A 673 22.98 0.40 16.68
CA GLN A 673 24.00 -0.57 16.25
C GLN A 673 23.37 -1.96 16.11
N VAL A 674 23.55 -2.58 14.94
CA VAL A 674 23.02 -3.92 14.63
C VAL A 674 24.13 -4.96 14.87
N THR A 675 23.90 -5.85 15.84
CA THR A 675 24.82 -6.95 16.18
C THR A 675 24.49 -8.23 15.39
N ALA A 676 25.42 -9.20 15.37
CA ALA A 676 25.17 -10.54 14.83
C ALA A 676 24.04 -11.27 15.58
N GLN A 677 23.87 -10.99 16.87
CA GLN A 677 22.76 -11.54 17.65
C GLN A 677 21.40 -10.96 17.21
N ASP A 678 21.34 -9.66 16.85
CA ASP A 678 20.11 -9.05 16.34
C ASP A 678 19.72 -9.63 14.98
N ARG A 679 20.66 -9.87 14.08
CA ARG A 679 20.42 -10.55 12.79
C ARG A 679 19.86 -11.97 12.98
N ARG A 680 20.42 -12.75 13.90
CA ARG A 680 19.89 -14.09 14.25
C ARG A 680 18.47 -14.01 14.82
N ARG A 681 18.20 -12.99 15.65
CA ARG A 681 16.86 -12.75 16.20
C ARG A 681 15.85 -12.44 15.10
N VAL A 682 16.23 -11.62 14.11
CA VAL A 682 15.36 -11.32 12.95
C VAL A 682 15.10 -12.57 12.12
N LEU A 683 16.09 -13.45 11.91
CA LEU A 683 15.85 -14.74 11.24
C LEU A 683 14.77 -15.56 11.96
N LYS A 684 14.90 -15.70 13.28
CA LYS A 684 13.88 -16.34 14.12
C LYS A 684 12.48 -15.73 13.93
N TYR A 685 12.41 -14.40 13.90
CA TYR A 685 11.15 -13.68 13.75
C TYR A 685 10.55 -13.83 12.35
N ARG A 686 11.37 -13.85 11.28
CA ARG A 686 10.91 -14.15 9.93
C ARG A 686 10.34 -15.55 9.78
N MET A 687 10.99 -16.54 10.39
CA MET A 687 10.45 -17.90 10.45
C MET A 687 9.10 -17.96 11.16
N ALA A 688 8.97 -17.29 12.30
CA ALA A 688 7.71 -17.20 13.03
C ALA A 688 6.62 -16.46 12.22
N GLN A 689 6.98 -15.38 11.52
CA GLN A 689 6.04 -14.68 10.62
C GLN A 689 5.54 -15.58 9.49
N ALA A 690 6.42 -16.39 8.88
CA ALA A 690 6.03 -17.34 7.84
C ALA A 690 5.03 -18.38 8.39
N ILE A 691 5.26 -18.88 9.61
CA ILE A 691 4.33 -19.78 10.29
C ILE A 691 2.96 -19.15 10.51
N LEU A 692 2.92 -17.88 10.92
CA LEU A 692 1.67 -17.17 11.24
C LEU A 692 0.92 -16.69 10.00
N LYS A 693 1.61 -16.49 8.85
CA LYS A 693 1.01 -16.03 7.60
C LYS A 693 0.40 -17.14 6.76
N ASP A 694 0.73 -18.39 7.02
CA ASP A 694 0.18 -19.51 6.26
C ASP A 694 -1.35 -19.56 6.31
N ALA A 695 -1.95 -19.93 5.16
CA ALA A 695 -3.37 -20.17 5.08
C ALA A 695 -3.78 -21.32 6.02
N PRO A 696 -4.99 -21.28 6.58
CA PRO A 696 -5.51 -22.42 7.31
C PRO A 696 -5.60 -23.65 6.40
N TYR A 697 -5.55 -24.80 7.02
CA TYR A 697 -5.70 -26.12 6.41
C TYR A 697 -6.76 -26.17 5.31
N ASP A 698 -6.38 -26.63 4.13
CA ASP A 698 -7.32 -26.90 3.04
C ASP A 698 -7.88 -28.34 3.20
N GLU A 699 -9.09 -28.43 3.74
CA GLU A 699 -9.79 -29.68 3.97
C GLU A 699 -10.01 -30.51 2.69
N HIS A 700 -10.00 -29.86 1.51
CA HIS A 700 -10.22 -30.53 0.22
C HIS A 700 -8.95 -31.23 -0.29
N LEU A 701 -7.78 -30.78 0.05
CA LEU A 701 -6.52 -31.35 -0.42
C LEU A 701 -5.91 -32.37 0.55
N GLY A 702 -6.36 -32.41 1.81
CA GLY A 702 -5.84 -33.33 2.83
C GLY A 702 -4.41 -33.07 3.27
N HIS A 703 -3.76 -31.99 2.76
CA HIS A 703 -2.40 -31.62 3.08
C HIS A 703 -2.33 -30.17 3.50
N PHE A 704 -1.51 -29.92 4.50
CA PHE A 704 -1.18 -28.59 4.94
C PHE A 704 0.29 -28.33 4.73
N ARG A 705 0.63 -27.36 3.90
CA ARG A 705 2.01 -26.95 3.64
C ARG A 705 2.39 -25.75 4.49
N LYS A 706 3.50 -25.82 5.17
CA LYS A 706 4.10 -24.78 5.96
C LYS A 706 5.51 -24.48 5.47
N ILE A 707 5.81 -23.20 5.24
CA ILE A 707 7.09 -22.74 4.74
C ILE A 707 7.82 -21.99 5.84
N LEU A 708 9.02 -22.43 6.18
CA LEU A 708 9.91 -21.77 7.13
C LEU A 708 11.15 -21.29 6.37
N PRO A 709 11.39 -19.97 6.28
CA PRO A 709 12.61 -19.46 5.67
C PRO A 709 13.83 -19.87 6.49
N LEU A 710 14.84 -20.42 5.85
CA LEU A 710 16.08 -20.91 6.48
C LEU A 710 17.26 -19.96 6.31
N SER A 711 17.15 -18.95 5.42
CA SER A 711 18.22 -17.96 5.16
C SER A 711 17.69 -16.55 5.14
N LEU A 712 18.54 -15.58 5.48
CA LEU A 712 18.22 -14.13 5.43
C LEU A 712 18.32 -13.55 4.02
N ASN A 713 19.20 -14.10 3.20
CA ASN A 713 19.62 -13.49 1.94
C ASN A 713 19.16 -14.26 0.71
N ASP A 714 18.78 -15.54 0.86
CA ASP A 714 18.31 -16.38 -0.23
C ASP A 714 17.03 -17.12 0.17
N PRO A 715 16.12 -17.36 -0.78
CA PRO A 715 14.86 -18.03 -0.51
C PRO A 715 15.08 -19.56 -0.35
N LEU A 716 15.66 -19.96 0.75
CA LEU A 716 15.69 -21.34 1.18
C LEU A 716 14.60 -21.57 2.21
N PHE A 717 13.73 -22.53 1.94
CA PHE A 717 12.57 -22.81 2.78
C PHE A 717 12.54 -24.26 3.23
N LEU A 718 12.26 -24.48 4.51
CA LEU A 718 11.84 -25.79 5.02
C LEU A 718 10.31 -25.85 4.97
N SER A 719 9.76 -26.64 4.09
CA SER A 719 8.33 -26.92 3.97
C SER A 719 7.95 -28.14 4.79
N VAL A 720 6.88 -28.02 5.57
CA VAL A 720 6.35 -29.10 6.41
C VAL A 720 4.98 -29.50 5.88
N PHE A 721 4.80 -30.75 5.60
CA PHE A 721 3.53 -31.31 5.14
C PHE A 721 2.86 -32.08 6.25
N TYR A 722 1.57 -31.85 6.44
CA TYR A 722 0.76 -32.49 7.47
C TYR A 722 -0.34 -33.35 6.81
N ASP A 723 -0.65 -34.47 7.42
CA ASP A 723 -1.81 -35.26 7.05
C ASP A 723 -3.13 -34.62 7.53
N ARG A 724 -4.25 -35.26 7.21
CA ARG A 724 -5.60 -34.80 7.59
C ARG A 724 -5.81 -34.73 9.12
N GLN A 725 -5.05 -35.49 9.90
CA GLN A 725 -5.12 -35.53 11.34
C GLN A 725 -4.18 -34.49 11.99
N GLY A 726 -3.39 -33.76 11.17
CA GLY A 726 -2.45 -32.76 11.64
C GLY A 726 -1.09 -33.34 12.07
N ALA A 727 -0.80 -34.62 11.79
CA ALA A 727 0.52 -35.20 11.98
C ALA A 727 1.47 -34.83 10.83
N VAL A 728 2.76 -34.72 11.10
CA VAL A 728 3.75 -34.42 10.06
C VAL A 728 3.92 -35.62 9.15
N GLU A 729 3.62 -35.44 7.89
CA GLU A 729 3.74 -36.46 6.85
C GLU A 729 5.18 -36.52 6.28
N LYS A 730 5.71 -35.34 5.92
CA LYS A 730 7.07 -35.17 5.41
C LYS A 730 7.57 -33.74 5.54
N TYR A 731 8.87 -33.57 5.36
CA TYR A 731 9.51 -32.28 5.17
C TYR A 731 10.12 -32.17 3.77
N SER A 732 10.20 -30.96 3.24
CA SER A 732 10.89 -30.67 1.98
C SER A 732 11.75 -29.44 2.16
N ILE A 733 12.92 -29.41 1.55
CA ILE A 733 13.75 -28.21 1.45
C ILE A 733 13.61 -27.70 0.03
N ASP A 734 13.04 -26.50 -0.09
CA ASP A 734 12.81 -25.83 -1.36
C ASP A 734 13.80 -24.68 -1.53
N ILE A 735 14.44 -24.58 -2.69
CA ILE A 735 15.37 -23.51 -3.06
C ILE A 735 14.74 -22.74 -4.20
N GLU A 736 14.36 -21.47 -3.97
CA GLU A 736 13.74 -20.64 -5.01
C GLU A 736 14.73 -20.21 -6.12
N ALA A 737 16.03 -20.18 -5.84
CA ALA A 737 17.05 -19.65 -6.74
C ALA A 737 17.81 -20.70 -7.57
N ALA A 738 17.59 -22.00 -7.34
CA ALA A 738 18.26 -23.06 -8.08
C ALA A 738 17.24 -23.90 -8.85
N GLU A 739 17.42 -23.98 -10.14
CA GLU A 739 16.69 -24.90 -10.97
C GLU A 739 16.76 -26.32 -10.38
N ASP A 740 15.60 -26.87 -10.01
CA ASP A 740 15.33 -28.31 -9.83
C ASP A 740 15.94 -29.07 -8.65
N SER A 741 16.21 -28.48 -7.49
CA SER A 741 16.63 -29.28 -6.34
C SER A 741 15.66 -29.20 -5.17
N HIS A 742 14.73 -30.15 -5.14
CA HIS A 742 13.95 -30.45 -3.94
C HIS A 742 14.62 -31.57 -3.16
N TYR A 743 14.72 -31.40 -1.83
CA TYR A 743 15.17 -32.46 -0.93
C TYR A 743 13.97 -32.85 -0.07
N GLU A 744 13.52 -34.10 -0.20
CA GLU A 744 12.52 -34.66 0.71
C GLU A 744 13.20 -35.35 1.87
N LEU A 745 12.69 -35.09 3.07
CA LEU A 745 13.12 -35.69 4.32
C LEU A 745 11.96 -36.43 4.95
N ASP A 746 12.22 -37.59 5.50
CA ASP A 746 11.24 -38.27 6.33
C ASP A 746 10.94 -37.47 7.60
N PRO A 747 9.81 -37.74 8.30
CA PRO A 747 9.42 -36.96 9.48
C PRO A 747 10.49 -36.91 10.58
N GLN A 748 11.28 -37.96 10.77
CA GLN A 748 12.32 -37.99 11.80
C GLN A 748 13.52 -37.14 11.42
N GLN A 749 13.94 -37.19 10.17
CA GLN A 749 15.05 -36.37 9.65
C GLN A 749 14.68 -34.91 9.55
N GLY A 750 13.47 -34.61 9.09
CA GLY A 750 12.95 -33.26 9.03
C GLY A 750 12.79 -32.61 10.40
N GLU A 751 12.31 -33.35 11.37
CA GLU A 751 12.25 -32.90 12.78
C GLU A 751 13.62 -32.65 13.37
N LYS A 752 14.58 -33.52 13.07
CA LYS A 752 15.98 -33.34 13.47
C LYS A 752 16.57 -32.06 12.88
N LEU A 753 16.29 -31.76 11.60
CA LEU A 753 16.71 -30.54 10.95
C LEU A 753 16.03 -29.31 11.59
N ARG A 754 14.72 -29.39 11.81
CA ARG A 754 13.94 -28.32 12.45
C ARG A 754 14.52 -27.99 13.84
N LEU A 755 14.83 -28.98 14.62
CA LEU A 755 15.43 -28.82 15.96
C LEU A 755 16.88 -28.29 15.89
N ALA A 756 17.66 -28.69 14.88
CA ALA A 756 19.03 -28.21 14.69
C ALA A 756 19.07 -26.74 14.25
N LEU A 757 18.04 -26.29 13.51
CA LEU A 757 17.88 -24.91 13.03
C LEU A 757 16.99 -24.05 13.95
N ASP A 758 16.54 -24.59 15.09
CA ASP A 758 15.73 -23.82 16.04
C ASP A 758 16.52 -22.61 16.57
N PRO A 759 16.10 -21.40 16.24
CA PRO A 759 16.84 -20.18 16.61
C PRO A 759 16.80 -19.87 18.11
N SER A 760 15.96 -20.57 18.89
CA SER A 760 15.96 -20.48 20.36
C SER A 760 17.13 -21.23 20.99
N ARG A 761 17.77 -22.12 20.23
CA ARG A 761 18.98 -22.87 20.66
C ARG A 761 20.22 -22.19 20.09
N THR A 762 21.35 -22.32 20.79
CA THR A 762 22.64 -21.88 20.27
C THR A 762 22.98 -22.72 19.04
N LEU A 763 22.86 -22.13 17.84
CA LEU A 763 23.31 -22.82 16.62
C LEU A 763 24.80 -23.12 16.71
N PRO A 764 25.26 -24.33 16.29
CA PRO A 764 26.66 -24.56 16.07
C PRO A 764 27.25 -23.46 15.19
N GLN A 765 28.47 -22.99 15.49
CA GLN A 765 29.08 -21.86 14.78
C GLN A 765 29.11 -22.06 13.25
N ALA A 766 29.27 -23.30 12.81
CA ALA A 766 29.27 -23.69 11.39
C ALA A 766 27.92 -23.43 10.72
N LEU A 767 26.78 -23.68 11.41
CA LEU A 767 25.43 -23.41 10.90
C LEU A 767 25.07 -21.92 10.95
N ALA A 768 25.58 -21.20 11.95
CA ALA A 768 25.44 -19.75 12.03
C ALA A 768 26.14 -19.06 10.86
N ASN A 769 27.39 -19.47 10.57
CA ASN A 769 28.13 -18.96 9.42
C ASN A 769 27.45 -19.31 8.09
N TRP A 770 26.90 -20.52 7.98
CA TRP A 770 26.15 -20.94 6.80
C TRP A 770 24.94 -20.03 6.52
N ALA A 771 24.20 -19.65 7.56
CA ALA A 771 23.03 -18.77 7.43
C ALA A 771 23.39 -17.34 6.96
N GLU A 772 24.64 -16.91 7.15
CA GLU A 772 25.11 -15.56 6.77
C GLU A 772 25.67 -15.49 5.34
N GLU A 773 26.05 -16.60 4.73
CA GLU A 773 26.84 -16.61 3.47
C GLU A 773 26.04 -16.82 2.18
N GLY A 774 24.73 -17.07 2.21
CA GLY A 774 23.88 -17.30 1.03
C GLY A 774 23.82 -18.76 0.56
N CYS A 775 22.89 -19.16 -0.30
CA CYS A 775 22.58 -20.57 -0.63
C CYS A 775 22.94 -20.98 -2.06
N SER A 776 23.55 -22.18 -2.17
CA SER A 776 23.64 -22.98 -3.38
C SER A 776 23.31 -24.45 -3.04
N CYS A 777 22.98 -25.30 -4.02
CA CYS A 777 22.68 -26.72 -3.80
C CYS A 777 23.77 -27.46 -3.02
N SER A 778 25.04 -27.23 -3.33
CA SER A 778 26.18 -27.80 -2.59
C SER A 778 26.23 -27.36 -1.13
N ARG A 779 25.68 -26.23 -0.79
CA ARG A 779 25.63 -25.67 0.58
C ARG A 779 24.46 -26.25 1.36
N VAL A 780 23.31 -26.51 0.74
CA VAL A 780 22.19 -27.22 1.36
C VAL A 780 22.66 -28.64 1.77
N GLU A 781 23.34 -29.33 0.89
CA GLU A 781 23.94 -30.65 1.22
C GLU A 781 24.95 -30.59 2.36
N SER A 782 25.77 -29.54 2.38
CA SER A 782 26.70 -29.28 3.46
C SER A 782 25.98 -29.06 4.79
N MET A 783 24.90 -28.28 4.79
CA MET A 783 24.06 -28.06 5.97
C MET A 783 23.44 -29.38 6.48
N LEU A 784 22.86 -30.18 5.58
CA LEU A 784 22.25 -31.46 5.94
C LEU A 784 23.27 -32.41 6.57
N ARG A 785 24.47 -32.46 6.01
CA ARG A 785 25.59 -33.25 6.56
C ARG A 785 26.01 -32.72 7.94
N LEU A 786 26.14 -31.41 8.14
CA LEU A 786 26.46 -30.79 9.42
C LEU A 786 25.39 -31.10 10.49
N CYS A 787 24.13 -31.20 10.10
CA CYS A 787 23.04 -31.63 10.96
C CYS A 787 22.98 -33.15 11.15
N GLY A 788 23.87 -33.95 10.50
CA GLY A 788 23.88 -35.40 10.54
C GLY A 788 22.62 -36.02 9.95
N ILE A 789 22.10 -35.43 8.86
CA ILE A 789 20.88 -35.83 8.18
C ILE A 789 21.25 -36.55 6.88
N ALA A 790 20.72 -37.78 6.70
CA ALA A 790 20.79 -38.48 5.44
C ALA A 790 19.74 -37.89 4.48
N PHE A 791 20.10 -37.59 3.25
CA PHE A 791 19.23 -37.06 2.23
C PHE A 791 19.44 -37.75 0.89
N ARG A 792 18.41 -37.72 0.07
CA ARG A 792 18.49 -38.05 -1.36
C ARG A 792 18.04 -36.83 -2.16
N PRO A 793 18.86 -36.28 -3.08
CA PRO A 793 18.40 -35.24 -3.98
C PRO A 793 17.32 -35.82 -4.90
N LEU A 794 16.23 -35.11 -5.03
CA LEU A 794 15.24 -35.36 -6.08
C LEU A 794 15.71 -34.64 -7.33
N HIS A 795 16.27 -35.40 -8.27
CA HIS A 795 16.50 -34.87 -9.62
C HIS A 795 15.19 -35.05 -10.41
N PHE A 796 14.60 -33.98 -10.83
CA PHE A 796 13.50 -33.98 -11.81
C PHE A 796 14.04 -33.84 -13.22
#